data_76370b2e888e8cb147aad2055295b565
#
_entry.id   76370b2e888e8cb147aad2055295b565
#
_cell.length_a   1.000
_cell.length_b   1.000
_cell.length_c   1.000
_cell.angle_alpha   90.00
_cell.angle_beta   90.00
_cell.angle_gamma   90.00
#
_symmetry.space_group_name_H-M   'P 1'
#
loop_
_entity.id
_entity.type
_entity.pdbx_description
1 polymer ?
#
loop_
_entity_poly.entity_id
_entity_poly.type
_entity_poly.pdbx_seq_one_letter_code
_entity_poly.pdbx_strand_id
1 'polypeptide(L)'
;MFYTRLVSFEASIRDAATRANTMATVRAMETEPQAWTKHWTMVTELGLCTVTQDGGTLEDQAATLTAAAHHLIPGPILPAALGSIVGLPQVTAIVLDPGDLTLAGDRVTGACAPVLGADGHILLRVDGVWCTVEHAITPLTPLDFSRPLGRLTLDDVPVTRHDLDAVDHLAATLFAAEAAGIARWCLDTAVDYAKIREQFDRPIGSFQAIKHLCAEMLCRAEQAAALAWDAARAPDSLSAPAAAALALDAAVDNAKDCIQVLGGIGFTWEHDAHLYLRRALANRQLLGGGARWRRRVADLALAGERRGLGVMTDDPETRAAARTFAHDLDGLSTQEQRGRLADSGYLTPHWPRPYGLAASPRAQLVIDEELTNAGIRRPDLVIGAWAVPTILTHGTAEQQERFVPPTLRGELDWCQLFSEPGAGSDLAALRTKAVRVAGGWQLTGQKVWTSRAVEADWGICLARTDLTAPKHDGITYFLVDMRSPGITLRPLREISGEARFNEVFLDDVFVPDDCVVGEVNGGWKLARTTLANERVAIGGGSSLGDGVERLLALAGDLDDGARERLGFLVAQGLSVSLVDLRATLRQLDGRGPGPESSVCKLVGVRQRQDVAETAAELLGPAGAAVDDTTEPVLHELLVTRCLSIAGGTTQVLRNLVAERILGLPREKR
;
A
#
# COMPACT_ATOMS: atom_id res chain seq x y z
N MET A 1 -11.91 9.92 11.71
CA MET A 1 -12.45 9.23 12.91
C MET A 1 -11.67 7.94 13.24
N PHE A 2 -11.46 7.01 12.29
CA PHE A 2 -10.79 5.71 12.52
C PHE A 2 -9.44 5.83 13.22
N TYR A 3 -8.51 6.60 12.69
CA TYR A 3 -7.16 6.77 13.29
C TYR A 3 -7.19 7.37 14.70
N THR A 4 -8.15 8.22 15.02
CA THR A 4 -8.26 8.83 16.36
C THR A 4 -8.74 7.81 17.39
N ARG A 5 -9.68 6.93 17.01
CA ARG A 5 -10.17 5.83 17.85
C ARG A 5 -9.09 4.76 18.05
N LEU A 6 -8.41 4.36 16.97
CA LEU A 6 -7.30 3.40 17.01
C LEU A 6 -6.21 3.84 18.00
N VAL A 7 -5.79 5.10 17.92
CA VAL A 7 -4.77 5.68 18.83
C VAL A 7 -5.24 5.68 20.29
N SER A 8 -6.52 5.94 20.54
CA SER A 8 -7.04 5.94 21.92
C SER A 8 -7.16 4.54 22.52
N PHE A 9 -7.63 3.55 21.74
CA PHE A 9 -7.68 2.15 22.16
C PHE A 9 -6.27 1.58 22.36
N GLU A 10 -5.36 1.82 21.41
CA GLU A 10 -3.97 1.36 21.50
C GLU A 10 -3.27 1.89 22.75
N ALA A 11 -3.44 3.17 23.08
CA ALA A 11 -2.84 3.74 24.28
C ALA A 11 -3.38 3.09 25.57
N SER A 12 -4.69 2.90 25.66
CA SER A 12 -5.34 2.28 26.83
C SER A 12 -4.90 0.82 27.01
N ILE A 13 -4.85 0.06 25.91
CA ILE A 13 -4.42 -1.35 25.91
C ILE A 13 -2.95 -1.46 26.26
N ARG A 14 -2.08 -0.64 25.68
CA ARG A 14 -0.65 -0.57 25.99
C ARG A 14 -0.42 -0.31 27.48
N ASP A 15 -1.09 0.71 28.02
CA ASP A 15 -0.92 1.11 29.42
C ASP A 15 -1.40 0.00 30.37
N ALA A 16 -2.49 -0.69 30.03
CA ALA A 16 -3.00 -1.82 30.80
C ALA A 16 -2.04 -3.02 30.71
N ALA A 17 -1.57 -3.39 29.52
CA ALA A 17 -0.63 -4.47 29.29
C ALA A 17 0.70 -4.24 30.05
N THR A 18 1.18 -2.98 30.02
CA THR A 18 2.40 -2.59 30.74
C THR A 18 2.23 -2.69 32.24
N ARG A 19 1.15 -2.13 32.80
CA ARG A 19 0.86 -2.23 34.26
C ARG A 19 0.68 -3.66 34.73
N ALA A 20 0.02 -4.48 33.93
CA ALA A 20 -0.23 -5.89 34.23
C ALA A 20 0.99 -6.80 33.97
N ASN A 21 2.04 -6.28 33.32
CA ASN A 21 3.22 -7.06 32.91
C ASN A 21 2.85 -8.34 32.15
N THR A 22 2.00 -8.19 31.13
CA THR A 22 1.43 -9.31 30.37
C THR A 22 2.50 -10.17 29.69
N MET A 23 3.62 -9.58 29.27
CA MET A 23 4.73 -10.31 28.65
C MET A 23 5.40 -11.32 29.60
N ALA A 24 5.59 -10.96 30.86
CA ALA A 24 6.09 -11.92 31.86
C ALA A 24 5.13 -13.10 32.03
N THR A 25 3.81 -12.85 31.96
CA THR A 25 2.81 -13.92 32.01
C THR A 25 2.89 -14.82 30.76
N VAL A 26 3.04 -14.24 29.56
CA VAL A 26 3.21 -15.04 28.33
C VAL A 26 4.42 -15.97 28.44
N ARG A 27 5.52 -15.50 28.98
CA ARG A 27 6.71 -16.34 29.25
C ARG A 27 6.43 -17.44 30.28
N ALA A 28 5.71 -17.12 31.35
CA ALA A 28 5.34 -18.09 32.37
C ALA A 28 4.38 -19.18 31.83
N MET A 29 3.58 -18.88 30.82
CA MET A 29 2.65 -19.84 30.21
C MET A 29 3.34 -21.02 29.51
N GLU A 30 4.64 -20.98 29.28
CA GLU A 30 5.41 -22.14 28.86
C GLU A 30 5.30 -23.29 29.86
N THR A 31 5.34 -22.98 31.16
CA THR A 31 5.27 -23.95 32.26
C THR A 31 3.98 -23.91 33.05
N GLU A 32 3.25 -22.78 33.00
CA GLU A 32 1.97 -22.54 33.65
C GLU A 32 0.90 -22.15 32.62
N PRO A 33 0.38 -23.09 31.80
CA PRO A 33 -0.51 -22.77 30.68
C PRO A 33 -1.77 -21.98 31.03
N GLN A 34 -2.21 -22.01 32.29
CA GLN A 34 -3.39 -21.27 32.79
C GLN A 34 -3.04 -19.87 33.35
N ALA A 35 -1.78 -19.44 33.32
CA ALA A 35 -1.39 -18.15 33.89
C ALA A 35 -2.12 -16.94 33.25
N TRP A 36 -2.64 -17.06 32.02
CA TRP A 36 -3.44 -16.03 31.35
C TRP A 36 -4.70 -15.65 32.16
N THR A 37 -5.26 -16.55 32.96
CA THR A 37 -6.48 -16.30 33.74
C THR A 37 -6.32 -15.13 34.72
N LYS A 38 -5.08 -14.84 35.14
CA LYS A 38 -4.73 -13.70 35.99
C LYS A 38 -5.07 -12.35 35.32
N HIS A 39 -5.12 -12.31 34.01
CA HIS A 39 -5.38 -11.10 33.21
C HIS A 39 -6.78 -11.07 32.62
N TRP A 40 -7.59 -12.13 32.80
CA TRP A 40 -8.90 -12.20 32.16
C TRP A 40 -9.86 -11.12 32.65
N THR A 41 -9.78 -10.76 33.95
CA THR A 41 -10.55 -9.62 34.50
C THR A 41 -10.17 -8.32 33.76
N MET A 42 -8.90 -8.05 33.55
CA MET A 42 -8.45 -6.88 32.79
C MET A 42 -9.00 -6.90 31.35
N VAL A 43 -8.96 -8.06 30.67
CA VAL A 43 -9.48 -8.23 29.30
C VAL A 43 -10.98 -7.92 29.25
N THR A 44 -11.76 -8.40 30.23
CA THR A 44 -13.20 -8.18 30.30
C THR A 44 -13.55 -6.74 30.72
N GLU A 45 -12.85 -6.15 31.69
CA GLU A 45 -13.05 -4.77 32.09
C GLU A 45 -12.73 -3.75 31.01
N LEU A 46 -11.73 -4.05 30.15
CA LEU A 46 -11.40 -3.25 28.98
C LEU A 46 -12.36 -3.49 27.79
N GLY A 47 -13.27 -4.46 27.89
CA GLY A 47 -14.20 -4.81 26.82
C GLY A 47 -13.53 -5.33 25.56
N LEU A 48 -12.33 -5.97 25.64
CA LEU A 48 -11.57 -6.36 24.44
C LEU A 48 -12.31 -7.36 23.56
N CYS A 49 -13.23 -8.13 24.13
CA CYS A 49 -14.00 -9.14 23.41
C CYS A 49 -15.43 -8.68 23.06
N THR A 50 -15.92 -7.58 23.66
CA THR A 50 -17.35 -7.19 23.60
C THR A 50 -17.61 -5.88 22.86
N VAL A 51 -16.62 -5.34 22.18
CA VAL A 51 -16.68 -4.03 21.50
C VAL A 51 -17.95 -3.86 20.66
N THR A 52 -18.33 -4.88 19.90
CA THR A 52 -19.55 -4.83 19.06
C THR A 52 -20.84 -4.88 19.86
N GLN A 53 -20.86 -5.57 21.00
CA GLN A 53 -22.01 -5.60 21.92
C GLN A 53 -22.17 -4.26 22.67
N ASP A 54 -21.06 -3.59 22.94
CA ASP A 54 -21.03 -2.29 23.62
C ASP A 54 -21.28 -1.12 22.64
N GLY A 55 -21.78 -1.42 21.42
CA GLY A 55 -22.16 -0.43 20.43
C GLY A 55 -21.04 0.01 19.49
N GLY A 56 -19.87 -0.62 19.55
CA GLY A 56 -18.79 -0.45 18.58
C GLY A 56 -19.04 -1.20 17.27
N THR A 57 -18.23 -0.91 16.29
CA THR A 57 -18.27 -1.55 14.96
C THR A 57 -17.33 -2.77 14.89
N LEU A 58 -17.46 -3.58 13.82
CA LEU A 58 -16.47 -4.63 13.52
C LEU A 58 -15.07 -4.02 13.29
N GLU A 59 -15.00 -2.81 12.74
CA GLU A 59 -13.76 -2.05 12.57
C GLU A 59 -13.12 -1.71 13.93
N ASP A 60 -13.92 -1.29 14.92
CA ASP A 60 -13.43 -1.03 16.28
C ASP A 60 -12.94 -2.32 16.97
N GLN A 61 -13.63 -3.45 16.74
CA GLN A 61 -13.21 -4.75 17.26
C GLN A 61 -11.89 -5.22 16.63
N ALA A 62 -11.73 -5.08 15.31
CA ALA A 62 -10.50 -5.41 14.60
C ALA A 62 -9.33 -4.53 15.08
N ALA A 63 -9.57 -3.23 15.29
CA ALA A 63 -8.58 -2.32 15.86
C ALA A 63 -8.14 -2.74 17.26
N THR A 64 -9.09 -3.16 18.09
CA THR A 64 -8.85 -3.66 19.46
C THR A 64 -7.97 -4.92 19.43
N LEU A 65 -8.27 -5.88 18.52
CA LEU A 65 -7.47 -7.09 18.35
C LEU A 65 -6.08 -6.78 17.81
N THR A 66 -5.96 -5.83 16.88
CA THR A 66 -4.66 -5.36 16.38
C THR A 66 -3.78 -4.85 17.55
N ALA A 67 -4.33 -4.01 18.42
CA ALA A 67 -3.62 -3.50 19.58
C ALA A 67 -3.31 -4.60 20.61
N ALA A 68 -4.26 -5.50 20.89
CA ALA A 68 -4.05 -6.63 21.79
C ALA A 68 -2.93 -7.57 21.29
N ALA A 69 -2.86 -7.83 19.98
CA ALA A 69 -1.81 -8.64 19.37
C ALA A 69 -0.46 -7.93 19.34
N HIS A 70 -0.44 -6.61 19.12
CA HIS A 70 0.78 -5.80 19.23
C HIS A 70 1.42 -5.92 20.62
N HIS A 71 0.62 -6.02 21.68
CA HIS A 71 1.10 -6.20 23.06
C HIS A 71 1.08 -7.66 23.53
N LEU A 72 0.80 -8.60 22.63
CA LEU A 72 0.75 -10.05 22.87
C LEU A 72 -0.09 -10.41 24.13
N ILE A 73 -1.23 -9.73 24.32
CA ILE A 73 -2.10 -9.99 25.47
C ILE A 73 -2.53 -11.46 25.48
N PRO A 74 -2.34 -12.18 26.61
CA PRO A 74 -2.61 -13.61 26.66
C PRO A 74 -4.10 -13.93 26.88
N GLY A 75 -4.51 -15.12 26.44
CA GLY A 75 -5.84 -15.67 26.67
C GLY A 75 -6.66 -15.88 25.37
N PRO A 76 -7.87 -16.40 25.47
CA PRO A 76 -8.74 -16.73 24.35
C PRO A 76 -9.51 -15.52 23.79
N ILE A 77 -8.84 -14.37 23.57
CA ILE A 77 -9.48 -13.10 23.19
C ILE A 77 -10.17 -13.24 21.83
N LEU A 78 -9.51 -13.82 20.82
CA LEU A 78 -10.07 -13.93 19.48
C LEU A 78 -11.33 -14.84 19.42
N PRO A 79 -11.35 -16.05 20.02
CA PRO A 79 -12.56 -16.85 20.09
C PRO A 79 -13.72 -16.13 20.80
N ALA A 80 -13.45 -15.47 21.93
CA ALA A 80 -14.46 -14.74 22.67
C ALA A 80 -14.99 -13.52 21.89
N ALA A 81 -14.13 -12.79 21.18
CA ALA A 81 -14.54 -11.69 20.30
C ALA A 81 -15.40 -12.18 19.15
N LEU A 82 -15.03 -13.30 18.50
CA LEU A 82 -15.83 -13.90 17.42
C LEU A 82 -17.20 -14.33 17.94
N GLY A 83 -17.25 -15.03 19.08
CA GLY A 83 -18.50 -15.41 19.72
C GLY A 83 -19.40 -14.19 20.02
N SER A 84 -18.81 -13.13 20.55
CA SER A 84 -19.50 -11.86 20.79
C SER A 84 -20.11 -11.26 19.51
N ILE A 85 -19.35 -11.22 18.41
CA ILE A 85 -19.81 -10.68 17.13
C ILE A 85 -21.01 -11.47 16.57
N VAL A 86 -20.98 -12.79 16.69
CA VAL A 86 -22.07 -13.65 16.17
C VAL A 86 -23.23 -13.83 17.16
N GLY A 87 -23.29 -13.05 18.23
CA GLY A 87 -24.39 -13.09 19.22
C GLY A 87 -24.29 -14.24 20.22
N LEU A 88 -23.15 -14.87 20.37
CA LEU A 88 -22.87 -15.99 21.28
C LEU A 88 -21.76 -15.62 22.27
N PRO A 89 -22.00 -14.67 23.19
CA PRO A 89 -20.96 -14.11 24.06
C PRO A 89 -20.36 -15.10 25.06
N GLN A 90 -21.00 -16.25 25.26
CA GLN A 90 -20.50 -17.33 26.11
C GLN A 90 -19.38 -18.15 25.44
N VAL A 91 -19.15 -18.00 24.14
CA VAL A 91 -18.12 -18.75 23.40
C VAL A 91 -16.73 -18.41 23.93
N THR A 92 -15.98 -19.44 24.32
CA THR A 92 -14.60 -19.34 24.85
C THR A 92 -13.59 -20.06 23.97
N ALA A 93 -14.07 -20.88 23.01
CA ALA A 93 -13.24 -21.63 22.08
C ALA A 93 -13.89 -21.76 20.70
N ILE A 94 -13.04 -21.95 19.68
CA ILE A 94 -13.47 -22.17 18.30
C ILE A 94 -12.73 -23.34 17.66
N VAL A 95 -13.46 -24.13 16.87
CA VAL A 95 -12.94 -25.16 15.96
C VAL A 95 -12.98 -24.61 14.54
N LEU A 96 -11.82 -24.41 13.94
CA LEU A 96 -11.67 -23.92 12.55
C LEU A 96 -11.56 -25.08 11.54
N ASP A 97 -11.11 -26.25 11.98
CA ASP A 97 -11.06 -27.49 11.20
C ASP A 97 -11.81 -28.59 11.98
N PRO A 98 -12.96 -29.06 11.49
CA PRO A 98 -13.78 -30.02 12.22
C PRO A 98 -13.13 -31.40 12.35
N GLY A 99 -12.06 -31.72 11.62
CA GLY A 99 -11.43 -33.05 11.66
C GLY A 99 -12.41 -34.17 11.36
N ASP A 100 -12.51 -35.14 12.28
CA ASP A 100 -13.39 -36.33 12.12
C ASP A 100 -14.76 -36.14 12.81
N LEU A 101 -15.17 -34.93 13.15
CA LEU A 101 -16.47 -34.66 13.76
C LEU A 101 -17.59 -34.91 12.75
N THR A 102 -18.64 -35.63 13.19
CA THR A 102 -19.86 -35.94 12.42
C THR A 102 -21.11 -35.54 13.20
N LEU A 103 -22.14 -35.04 12.50
CA LEU A 103 -23.40 -34.57 13.09
C LEU A 103 -24.55 -35.55 12.76
N ALA A 104 -25.15 -36.16 13.77
CA ALA A 104 -26.33 -37.01 13.62
C ALA A 104 -27.50 -36.40 14.43
N GLY A 105 -28.49 -35.84 13.71
CA GLY A 105 -29.53 -35.05 14.40
C GLY A 105 -28.91 -33.87 15.12
N ASP A 106 -29.17 -33.72 16.40
CA ASP A 106 -28.59 -32.64 17.26
C ASP A 106 -27.46 -33.18 18.15
N ARG A 107 -26.74 -34.20 17.69
CA ARG A 107 -25.64 -34.81 18.45
C ARG A 107 -24.40 -34.95 17.58
N VAL A 108 -23.26 -34.72 18.21
CA VAL A 108 -21.94 -34.78 17.53
C VAL A 108 -21.09 -35.88 18.16
N THR A 109 -20.42 -36.61 17.29
CA THR A 109 -19.46 -37.66 17.65
C THR A 109 -18.16 -37.45 16.84
N GLY A 110 -17.01 -37.77 17.44
CA GLY A 110 -15.70 -37.73 16.81
C GLY A 110 -14.69 -36.90 17.59
N ALA A 111 -13.60 -36.57 16.91
CA ALA A 111 -12.54 -35.77 17.52
C ALA A 111 -11.97 -34.73 16.54
N CYS A 112 -11.54 -33.60 17.06
CA CYS A 112 -10.81 -32.60 16.29
C CYS A 112 -9.69 -31.96 17.10
N ALA A 113 -8.68 -31.49 16.40
CA ALA A 113 -7.57 -30.70 16.94
C ALA A 113 -6.87 -29.95 15.80
N PRO A 114 -6.41 -28.72 16.02
CA PRO A 114 -6.46 -27.97 17.29
C PRO A 114 -7.80 -27.24 17.49
N VAL A 115 -8.18 -27.09 18.74
CA VAL A 115 -9.25 -26.18 19.20
C VAL A 115 -8.58 -24.96 19.82
N LEU A 116 -8.87 -23.77 19.30
CA LEU A 116 -8.34 -22.53 19.83
C LEU A 116 -9.27 -22.00 20.92
N GLY A 117 -8.78 -21.93 22.14
CA GLY A 117 -9.52 -21.39 23.27
C GLY A 117 -9.45 -22.26 24.52
N ALA A 118 -10.33 -21.98 25.47
CA ALA A 118 -10.42 -22.62 26.78
C ALA A 118 -11.70 -23.44 26.93
N ASP A 119 -11.78 -24.27 27.98
CA ASP A 119 -12.97 -25.01 28.37
C ASP A 119 -14.22 -24.13 28.44
N GLY A 120 -15.37 -24.71 28.13
CA GLY A 120 -16.67 -24.05 28.17
C GLY A 120 -17.45 -24.18 26.88
N HIS A 121 -17.97 -23.07 26.38
CA HIS A 121 -18.76 -23.08 25.13
C HIS A 121 -17.87 -23.00 23.90
N ILE A 122 -17.92 -24.04 23.09
CA ILE A 122 -17.08 -24.21 21.90
C ILE A 122 -17.95 -24.00 20.66
N LEU A 123 -17.58 -23.07 19.81
CA LEU A 123 -18.19 -22.87 18.49
C LEU A 123 -17.48 -23.76 17.46
N LEU A 124 -18.24 -24.56 16.74
CA LEU A 124 -17.73 -25.52 15.75
C LEU A 124 -18.66 -25.62 14.54
N ARG A 125 -18.09 -25.99 13.38
CA ARG A 125 -18.84 -26.24 12.17
C ARG A 125 -18.71 -27.72 11.81
N VAL A 126 -19.83 -28.47 11.81
CA VAL A 126 -19.85 -29.88 11.46
C VAL A 126 -20.87 -30.11 10.34
N ASP A 127 -20.49 -30.82 9.28
CA ASP A 127 -21.32 -31.08 8.10
C ASP A 127 -22.00 -29.83 7.52
N GLY A 128 -21.27 -28.68 7.56
CA GLY A 128 -21.77 -27.40 7.06
C GLY A 128 -22.64 -26.61 8.04
N VAL A 129 -22.99 -27.16 9.22
CA VAL A 129 -23.85 -26.53 10.22
C VAL A 129 -23.03 -25.97 11.38
N TRP A 130 -23.27 -24.70 11.74
CA TRP A 130 -22.66 -24.10 12.95
C TRP A 130 -23.39 -24.57 14.20
N CYS A 131 -22.62 -25.01 15.17
CA CYS A 131 -23.12 -25.50 16.46
C CYS A 131 -22.31 -24.97 17.61
N THR A 132 -22.92 -24.96 18.80
CA THR A 132 -22.19 -24.81 20.07
C THR A 132 -22.35 -26.04 20.93
N VAL A 133 -21.27 -26.38 21.64
CA VAL A 133 -21.25 -27.44 22.65
C VAL A 133 -20.55 -26.90 23.89
N GLU A 134 -21.07 -27.24 25.08
CA GLU A 134 -20.38 -27.01 26.34
C GLU A 134 -19.59 -28.28 26.70
N HIS A 135 -18.27 -28.19 26.64
CA HIS A 135 -17.40 -29.34 26.84
C HIS A 135 -16.00 -28.94 27.35
N ALA A 136 -15.34 -29.89 28.00
CA ALA A 136 -13.93 -29.75 28.34
C ALA A 136 -13.02 -30.03 27.14
N ILE A 137 -11.91 -29.33 27.09
CA ILE A 137 -10.89 -29.46 26.04
C ILE A 137 -9.64 -30.12 26.67
N THR A 138 -9.16 -31.21 26.08
CA THR A 138 -7.87 -31.79 26.52
C THR A 138 -6.73 -30.88 26.07
N PRO A 139 -5.94 -30.30 27.00
CA PRO A 139 -4.89 -29.34 26.66
C PRO A 139 -3.85 -29.96 25.72
N LEU A 140 -3.38 -29.18 24.75
CA LEU A 140 -2.22 -29.44 23.92
C LEU A 140 -1.12 -28.45 24.27
N THR A 141 0.13 -28.82 24.05
CA THR A 141 1.25 -27.88 24.16
C THR A 141 1.24 -26.95 22.93
N PRO A 142 0.92 -25.65 23.07
CA PRO A 142 0.82 -24.76 21.94
C PRO A 142 2.19 -24.29 21.45
N LEU A 143 2.32 -24.04 20.14
CA LEU A 143 3.47 -23.30 19.62
C LEU A 143 3.49 -21.86 20.15
N ASP A 144 2.33 -21.23 20.19
CA ASP A 144 2.10 -19.90 20.75
C ASP A 144 1.65 -20.04 22.20
N PHE A 145 2.55 -19.80 23.13
CA PHE A 145 2.24 -19.89 24.57
C PHE A 145 1.15 -18.94 25.05
N SER A 146 0.98 -17.82 24.37
CA SER A 146 0.07 -16.75 24.81
C SER A 146 -1.42 -17.12 24.73
N ARG A 147 -1.77 -18.31 24.15
CA ARG A 147 -3.16 -18.75 23.98
C ARG A 147 -3.36 -20.22 24.33
N PRO A 148 -4.47 -20.56 25.02
CA PRO A 148 -4.82 -21.95 25.24
C PRO A 148 -5.17 -22.65 23.93
N LEU A 149 -4.74 -23.90 23.79
CA LEU A 149 -4.97 -24.76 22.65
C LEU A 149 -5.25 -26.18 23.13
N GLY A 150 -6.17 -26.88 22.50
CA GLY A 150 -6.52 -28.23 22.93
C GLY A 150 -7.07 -29.14 21.85
N ARG A 151 -7.51 -30.32 22.28
CA ARG A 151 -8.22 -31.34 21.52
C ARG A 151 -9.62 -31.49 22.07
N LEU A 152 -10.60 -31.55 21.19
CA LEU A 152 -11.98 -31.86 21.53
C LEU A 152 -12.26 -33.32 21.13
N THR A 153 -12.89 -34.09 22.03
CA THR A 153 -13.40 -35.45 21.75
C THR A 153 -14.83 -35.51 22.25
N LEU A 154 -15.75 -35.85 21.37
CA LEU A 154 -17.20 -35.92 21.65
C LEU A 154 -17.68 -37.33 21.39
N ASP A 155 -18.48 -37.87 22.29
CA ASP A 155 -19.13 -39.18 22.16
C ASP A 155 -20.63 -38.99 22.33
N ASP A 156 -21.32 -38.85 21.20
CA ASP A 156 -22.78 -38.66 21.13
C ASP A 156 -23.27 -37.49 22.03
N VAL A 157 -22.57 -36.34 21.92
CA VAL A 157 -22.82 -35.14 22.76
C VAL A 157 -23.88 -34.25 22.11
N PRO A 158 -24.92 -33.77 22.85
CA PRO A 158 -25.91 -32.86 22.30
C PRO A 158 -25.29 -31.48 22.01
N VAL A 159 -25.69 -30.88 20.88
CA VAL A 159 -25.26 -29.56 20.44
C VAL A 159 -26.44 -28.63 20.17
N THR A 160 -26.22 -27.35 20.32
CA THR A 160 -27.18 -26.33 19.88
C THR A 160 -26.78 -25.84 18.50
N ARG A 161 -27.67 -25.98 17.52
CA ARG A 161 -27.48 -25.49 16.15
C ARG A 161 -27.74 -23.98 16.07
N HIS A 162 -26.99 -23.32 15.22
CA HIS A 162 -27.12 -21.91 14.94
C HIS A 162 -27.16 -21.65 13.45
N ASP A 163 -28.02 -20.73 13.03
CA ASP A 163 -28.05 -20.20 11.68
C ASP A 163 -27.12 -18.99 11.65
N LEU A 164 -25.85 -19.23 11.31
CA LEU A 164 -24.79 -18.21 11.32
C LEU A 164 -24.15 -18.10 9.93
N ASP A 165 -24.21 -16.89 9.40
CA ASP A 165 -23.54 -16.56 8.15
C ASP A 165 -22.15 -15.96 8.37
N ALA A 166 -21.28 -16.12 7.39
CA ALA A 166 -19.98 -15.44 7.27
C ALA A 166 -18.99 -15.64 8.42
N VAL A 167 -19.16 -16.64 9.31
CA VAL A 167 -18.24 -16.86 10.45
C VAL A 167 -16.80 -17.08 9.98
N ASP A 168 -16.60 -17.81 8.88
CA ASP A 168 -15.27 -18.01 8.29
C ASP A 168 -14.64 -16.69 7.85
N HIS A 169 -15.42 -15.77 7.29
CA HIS A 169 -14.96 -14.44 6.88
C HIS A 169 -14.66 -13.55 8.11
N LEU A 170 -15.50 -13.62 9.13
CA LEU A 170 -15.24 -12.92 10.39
C LEU A 170 -13.96 -13.43 11.06
N ALA A 171 -13.78 -14.76 11.14
CA ALA A 171 -12.54 -15.35 11.65
C ALA A 171 -11.32 -14.87 10.84
N ALA A 172 -11.38 -14.94 9.51
CA ALA A 172 -10.31 -14.47 8.64
C ALA A 172 -9.96 -12.99 8.87
N THR A 173 -10.99 -12.13 9.02
CA THR A 173 -10.82 -10.70 9.33
C THR A 173 -10.13 -10.48 10.67
N LEU A 174 -10.55 -11.20 11.72
CA LEU A 174 -9.96 -11.06 13.07
C LEU A 174 -8.53 -11.58 13.12
N PHE A 175 -8.22 -12.71 12.48
CA PHE A 175 -6.84 -13.21 12.36
C PHE A 175 -5.95 -12.26 11.56
N ALA A 176 -6.47 -11.63 10.50
CA ALA A 176 -5.73 -10.62 9.73
C ALA A 176 -5.46 -9.36 10.57
N ALA A 177 -6.39 -8.96 11.43
CA ALA A 177 -6.21 -7.85 12.38
C ALA A 177 -5.10 -8.15 13.39
N GLU A 178 -5.10 -9.35 14.01
CA GLU A 178 -3.99 -9.78 14.87
C GLU A 178 -2.65 -9.81 14.11
N ALA A 179 -2.64 -10.33 12.88
CA ALA A 179 -1.44 -10.39 12.05
C ALA A 179 -0.86 -9.00 11.76
N ALA A 180 -1.72 -8.00 11.51
CA ALA A 180 -1.30 -6.61 11.33
C ALA A 180 -0.63 -6.05 12.60
N GLY A 181 -1.18 -6.34 13.79
CA GLY A 181 -0.58 -5.96 15.07
C GLY A 181 0.80 -6.58 15.31
N ILE A 182 0.94 -7.87 14.99
CA ILE A 182 2.21 -8.60 15.07
C ILE A 182 3.26 -8.00 14.11
N ALA A 183 2.86 -7.78 12.84
CA ALA A 183 3.74 -7.22 11.81
C ALA A 183 4.25 -5.83 12.21
N ARG A 184 3.39 -5.02 12.84
CA ARG A 184 3.73 -3.69 13.32
C ARG A 184 4.70 -3.73 14.49
N TRP A 185 4.45 -4.54 15.51
CA TRP A 185 5.39 -4.69 16.64
C TRP A 185 6.78 -5.13 16.17
N CYS A 186 6.85 -6.10 15.27
CA CYS A 186 8.11 -6.57 14.72
C CYS A 186 8.88 -5.47 13.99
N LEU A 187 8.17 -4.64 13.22
CA LEU A 187 8.76 -3.47 12.56
C LEU A 187 9.31 -2.47 13.58
N ASP A 188 8.48 -2.07 14.55
CA ASP A 188 8.85 -1.06 15.54
C ASP A 188 10.07 -1.51 16.36
N THR A 189 10.06 -2.76 16.80
CA THR A 189 11.19 -3.38 17.53
C THR A 189 12.47 -3.41 16.70
N ALA A 190 12.41 -3.82 15.45
CA ALA A 190 13.56 -3.87 14.55
C ALA A 190 14.14 -2.47 14.30
N VAL A 191 13.26 -1.49 14.05
CA VAL A 191 13.64 -0.09 13.80
C VAL A 191 14.29 0.53 15.04
N ASP A 192 13.71 0.35 16.22
CA ASP A 192 14.25 0.93 17.45
C ASP A 192 15.60 0.30 17.81
N TYR A 193 15.75 -1.01 17.65
CA TYR A 193 17.05 -1.66 17.84
C TYR A 193 18.08 -1.17 16.82
N ALA A 194 17.70 -1.02 15.55
CA ALA A 194 18.60 -0.55 14.50
C ALA A 194 19.11 0.87 14.71
N LYS A 195 18.36 1.73 15.43
CA LYS A 195 18.77 3.09 15.79
C LYS A 195 19.86 3.13 16.85
N ILE A 196 19.86 2.17 17.78
CA ILE A 196 20.72 2.21 18.97
C ILE A 196 21.87 1.20 18.94
N ARG A 197 21.69 0.06 18.26
CA ARG A 197 22.75 -0.97 18.18
C ARG A 197 23.89 -0.53 17.30
N GLU A 198 25.08 -0.49 17.83
CA GLU A 198 26.29 -0.13 17.08
C GLU A 198 27.11 -1.35 16.72
N GLN A 199 27.59 -1.39 15.48
CA GLN A 199 28.62 -2.27 14.94
C GLN A 199 29.41 -1.50 13.88
N PHE A 200 30.70 -1.77 13.74
CA PHE A 200 31.58 -1.04 12.82
C PHE A 200 31.54 0.48 13.08
N ASP A 201 31.57 0.86 14.37
CA ASP A 201 31.60 2.25 14.88
C ASP A 201 30.40 3.12 14.46
N ARG A 202 29.26 2.50 14.17
CA ARG A 202 28.04 3.22 13.82
C ARG A 202 26.77 2.39 14.09
N PRO A 203 25.60 3.03 14.27
CA PRO A 203 24.34 2.32 14.39
C PRO A 203 24.08 1.43 13.18
N ILE A 204 23.60 0.19 13.41
CA ILE A 204 23.36 -0.76 12.31
C ILE A 204 22.31 -0.25 11.31
N GLY A 205 21.36 0.57 11.74
CA GLY A 205 20.38 1.24 10.87
C GLY A 205 20.97 2.23 9.86
N SER A 206 22.28 2.56 9.97
CA SER A 206 22.98 3.36 8.95
C SER A 206 23.36 2.53 7.72
N PHE A 207 23.43 1.19 7.83
CA PHE A 207 23.76 0.31 6.71
C PHE A 207 22.57 0.13 5.78
N GLN A 208 22.82 0.21 4.47
CA GLN A 208 21.78 0.11 3.44
C GLN A 208 20.98 -1.21 3.53
N ALA A 209 21.61 -2.33 3.80
CA ALA A 209 20.95 -3.62 3.92
C ALA A 209 19.88 -3.63 5.03
N ILE A 210 20.19 -3.05 6.20
CA ILE A 210 19.25 -2.93 7.33
C ILE A 210 18.13 -1.94 6.99
N LYS A 211 18.46 -0.80 6.37
CA LYS A 211 17.48 0.16 5.89
C LYS A 211 16.47 -0.47 4.95
N HIS A 212 16.95 -1.26 3.99
CA HIS A 212 16.11 -1.91 3.01
C HIS A 212 15.21 -2.96 3.65
N LEU A 213 15.73 -3.74 4.60
CA LEU A 213 14.96 -4.73 5.33
C LEU A 213 13.82 -4.08 6.12
N CYS A 214 14.11 -3.02 6.88
CA CYS A 214 13.09 -2.26 7.61
C CYS A 214 12.06 -1.59 6.68
N ALA A 215 12.46 -1.11 5.51
CA ALA A 215 11.53 -0.55 4.52
C ALA A 215 10.59 -1.62 3.94
N GLU A 216 11.06 -2.84 3.68
CA GLU A 216 10.21 -3.97 3.27
C GLU A 216 9.25 -4.39 4.40
N MET A 217 9.72 -4.42 5.64
CA MET A 217 8.87 -4.68 6.80
C MET A 217 7.73 -3.65 6.91
N LEU A 218 8.01 -2.37 6.65
CA LEU A 218 6.97 -1.32 6.62
C LEU A 218 5.96 -1.59 5.51
N CYS A 219 6.41 -1.92 4.29
CA CYS A 219 5.50 -2.21 3.19
C CYS A 219 4.53 -3.34 3.55
N ARG A 220 5.02 -4.44 4.11
CA ARG A 220 4.20 -5.57 4.55
C ARG A 220 3.24 -5.19 5.68
N ALA A 221 3.70 -4.44 6.67
CA ALA A 221 2.86 -3.99 7.79
C ALA A 221 1.72 -3.08 7.33
N GLU A 222 2.00 -2.14 6.42
CA GLU A 222 0.98 -1.21 5.88
C GLU A 222 -0.05 -1.95 4.99
N GLN A 223 0.38 -2.92 4.17
CA GLN A 223 -0.52 -3.76 3.39
C GLN A 223 -1.42 -4.61 4.29
N ALA A 224 -0.87 -5.28 5.30
CA ALA A 224 -1.62 -6.07 6.26
C ALA A 224 -2.66 -5.23 7.01
N ALA A 225 -2.25 -4.05 7.49
CA ALA A 225 -3.13 -3.13 8.20
C ALA A 225 -4.25 -2.57 7.30
N ALA A 226 -3.95 -2.26 6.03
CA ALA A 226 -4.95 -1.76 5.10
C ALA A 226 -6.00 -2.82 4.74
N LEU A 227 -5.57 -4.06 4.49
CA LEU A 227 -6.46 -5.16 4.17
C LEU A 227 -7.33 -5.59 5.37
N ALA A 228 -6.75 -5.70 6.57
CA ALA A 228 -7.50 -6.03 7.79
C ALA A 228 -8.54 -4.96 8.11
N TRP A 229 -8.17 -3.68 7.97
CA TRP A 229 -9.08 -2.56 8.13
C TRP A 229 -10.25 -2.62 7.14
N ASP A 230 -9.97 -2.85 5.86
CA ASP A 230 -11.01 -2.88 4.82
C ASP A 230 -11.97 -4.06 5.01
N ALA A 231 -11.46 -5.24 5.36
CA ALA A 231 -12.26 -6.42 5.65
C ALA A 231 -13.22 -6.19 6.84
N ALA A 232 -12.79 -5.41 7.83
CA ALA A 232 -13.62 -5.07 8.98
C ALA A 232 -14.61 -3.92 8.69
N ARG A 233 -14.20 -2.92 7.91
CA ARG A 233 -15.01 -1.73 7.60
C ARG A 233 -16.21 -2.05 6.70
N ALA A 234 -15.99 -2.86 5.69
CA ALA A 234 -16.97 -3.14 4.66
C ALA A 234 -16.81 -4.58 4.14
N PRO A 235 -17.24 -5.56 4.93
CA PRO A 235 -17.10 -6.98 4.58
C PRO A 235 -17.83 -7.30 3.28
N ASP A 236 -17.14 -8.03 2.39
CA ASP A 236 -17.69 -8.64 1.19
C ASP A 236 -17.01 -10.00 0.92
N SER A 237 -17.35 -10.64 -0.20
CA SER A 237 -16.82 -11.95 -0.57
C SER A 237 -15.30 -11.99 -0.73
N LEU A 238 -14.67 -10.87 -1.15
CA LEU A 238 -13.24 -10.77 -1.48
C LEU A 238 -12.39 -10.19 -0.34
N SER A 239 -12.95 -9.30 0.50
CA SER A 239 -12.19 -8.52 1.47
C SER A 239 -11.49 -9.39 2.53
N ALA A 240 -12.20 -10.29 3.20
CA ALA A 240 -11.64 -11.15 4.23
C ALA A 240 -10.65 -12.19 3.68
N PRO A 241 -10.93 -12.89 2.54
CA PRO A 241 -9.94 -13.75 1.89
C PRO A 241 -8.67 -13.00 1.48
N ALA A 242 -8.78 -11.77 0.92
CA ALA A 242 -7.61 -10.98 0.54
C ALA A 242 -6.78 -10.56 1.76
N ALA A 243 -7.44 -10.20 2.88
CA ALA A 243 -6.76 -9.87 4.13
C ALA A 243 -5.99 -11.08 4.68
N ALA A 244 -6.62 -12.26 4.76
CA ALA A 244 -5.96 -13.48 5.21
C ALA A 244 -4.82 -13.92 4.27
N ALA A 245 -4.97 -13.74 2.95
CA ALA A 245 -3.99 -14.13 1.95
C ALA A 245 -2.64 -13.41 2.10
N LEU A 246 -2.63 -12.15 2.58
CA LEU A 246 -1.40 -11.36 2.71
C LEU A 246 -1.00 -11.08 4.16
N ALA A 247 -1.94 -10.77 5.07
CA ALA A 247 -1.60 -10.34 6.42
C ALA A 247 -0.92 -11.46 7.25
N LEU A 248 -1.37 -12.71 7.08
CA LEU A 248 -0.78 -13.85 7.79
C LEU A 248 0.70 -14.06 7.43
N ASP A 249 1.03 -13.99 6.15
CA ASP A 249 2.42 -14.13 5.70
C ASP A 249 3.24 -12.87 6.06
N ALA A 250 2.65 -11.68 5.99
CA ALA A 250 3.30 -10.43 6.40
C ALA A 250 3.75 -10.48 7.87
N ALA A 251 2.92 -11.01 8.77
CA ALA A 251 3.28 -11.17 10.18
C ALA A 251 4.45 -12.13 10.37
N VAL A 252 4.43 -13.27 9.68
CA VAL A 252 5.51 -14.27 9.76
C VAL A 252 6.83 -13.71 9.22
N ASP A 253 6.78 -13.04 8.07
CA ASP A 253 7.98 -12.51 7.43
C ASP A 253 8.55 -11.33 8.20
N ASN A 254 7.70 -10.45 8.75
CA ASN A 254 8.16 -9.38 9.63
C ASN A 254 8.78 -9.92 10.94
N ALA A 255 8.24 -11.00 11.49
CA ALA A 255 8.82 -11.61 12.68
C ALA A 255 10.21 -12.25 12.40
N LYS A 256 10.37 -12.91 11.25
CA LYS A 256 11.68 -13.42 10.81
C LYS A 256 12.69 -12.28 10.61
N ASP A 257 12.28 -11.21 9.92
CA ASP A 257 13.14 -10.08 9.64
C ASP A 257 13.50 -9.30 10.92
N CYS A 258 12.56 -9.19 11.87
CA CYS A 258 12.84 -8.64 13.19
C CYS A 258 13.95 -9.41 13.90
N ILE A 259 13.85 -10.74 13.94
CA ILE A 259 14.90 -11.62 14.50
C ILE A 259 16.23 -11.42 13.76
N GLN A 260 16.19 -11.29 12.42
CA GLN A 260 17.38 -11.06 11.62
C GLN A 260 18.06 -9.72 11.95
N VAL A 261 17.28 -8.63 12.11
CA VAL A 261 17.81 -7.31 12.49
C VAL A 261 18.39 -7.33 13.91
N LEU A 262 17.73 -8.02 14.83
CA LEU A 262 18.21 -8.20 16.21
C LEU A 262 19.51 -9.02 16.27
N GLY A 263 19.76 -9.89 15.29
CA GLY A 263 20.93 -10.76 15.26
C GLY A 263 20.91 -11.80 16.38
N GLY A 264 22.06 -12.07 17.01
CA GLY A 264 22.19 -13.12 18.02
C GLY A 264 21.18 -13.04 19.15
N ILE A 265 20.89 -11.85 19.68
CA ILE A 265 19.91 -11.68 20.77
C ILE A 265 18.49 -12.05 20.32
N GLY A 266 18.12 -11.78 19.08
CA GLY A 266 16.81 -12.14 18.53
C GLY A 266 16.57 -13.64 18.42
N PHE A 267 17.63 -14.43 18.36
CA PHE A 267 17.58 -15.90 18.33
C PHE A 267 17.54 -16.53 19.71
N THR A 268 17.77 -15.75 20.76
CA THR A 268 17.79 -16.26 22.15
C THR A 268 16.42 -16.20 22.81
N TRP A 269 16.25 -16.95 23.89
CA TRP A 269 15.06 -16.96 24.71
C TRP A 269 14.86 -15.67 25.51
N GLU A 270 15.91 -14.86 25.66
CA GLU A 270 15.90 -13.61 26.43
C GLU A 270 15.12 -12.48 25.74
N HIS A 271 15.03 -12.51 24.39
CA HIS A 271 14.29 -11.51 23.63
C HIS A 271 12.89 -12.00 23.25
N ASP A 272 11.90 -11.09 23.25
CA ASP A 272 10.49 -11.45 23.00
C ASP A 272 10.17 -11.77 21.53
N ALA A 273 11.06 -11.48 20.58
CA ALA A 273 10.79 -11.63 19.14
C ALA A 273 10.33 -13.05 18.74
N HIS A 274 10.85 -14.09 19.41
CA HIS A 274 10.42 -15.46 19.14
C HIS A 274 8.97 -15.73 19.53
N LEU A 275 8.42 -15.02 20.53
CA LEU A 275 7.02 -15.16 20.95
C LEU A 275 6.08 -14.63 19.86
N TYR A 276 6.46 -13.52 19.22
CA TYR A 276 5.71 -12.97 18.08
C TYR A 276 5.82 -13.86 16.84
N LEU A 277 6.96 -14.45 16.56
CA LEU A 277 7.12 -15.44 15.49
C LEU A 277 6.21 -16.66 15.74
N ARG A 278 6.16 -17.16 16.99
CA ARG A 278 5.29 -18.28 17.40
C ARG A 278 3.81 -17.94 17.19
N ARG A 279 3.36 -16.74 17.60
CA ARG A 279 2.00 -16.27 17.39
C ARG A 279 1.68 -16.13 15.90
N ALA A 280 2.55 -15.54 15.10
CA ALA A 280 2.36 -15.38 13.65
C ALA A 280 2.24 -16.74 12.93
N LEU A 281 3.13 -17.69 13.26
CA LEU A 281 3.07 -19.05 12.70
C LEU A 281 1.80 -19.78 13.14
N ALA A 282 1.41 -19.70 14.41
CA ALA A 282 0.18 -20.32 14.91
C ALA A 282 -1.06 -19.76 14.22
N ASN A 283 -1.17 -18.44 14.07
CA ASN A 283 -2.27 -17.78 13.34
C ASN A 283 -2.38 -18.33 11.91
N ARG A 284 -1.26 -18.38 11.19
CA ARG A 284 -1.22 -18.87 9.82
C ARG A 284 -1.68 -20.33 9.72
N GLN A 285 -1.22 -21.19 10.62
CA GLN A 285 -1.58 -22.61 10.61
C GLN A 285 -3.05 -22.84 11.01
N LEU A 286 -3.52 -22.17 12.06
CA LEU A 286 -4.92 -22.29 12.51
C LEU A 286 -5.93 -21.90 11.43
N LEU A 287 -5.59 -20.94 10.57
CA LEU A 287 -6.45 -20.50 9.48
C LEU A 287 -6.24 -21.29 8.17
N GLY A 288 -5.45 -22.37 8.19
CA GLY A 288 -5.22 -23.29 7.06
C GLY A 288 -4.18 -22.82 6.05
N GLY A 289 -3.31 -21.86 6.42
CA GLY A 289 -2.19 -21.39 5.61
C GLY A 289 -2.56 -20.33 4.57
N GLY A 290 -1.58 -19.51 4.17
CA GLY A 290 -1.79 -18.43 3.19
C GLY A 290 -2.16 -18.93 1.79
N ALA A 291 -1.64 -20.08 1.36
CA ALA A 291 -1.92 -20.67 0.04
C ALA A 291 -3.42 -20.93 -0.19
N ARG A 292 -4.12 -21.47 0.83
CA ARG A 292 -5.58 -21.68 0.76
C ARG A 292 -6.32 -20.39 0.45
N TRP A 293 -5.96 -19.31 1.13
CA TRP A 293 -6.63 -18.02 0.97
C TRP A 293 -6.26 -17.34 -0.35
N ARG A 294 -5.02 -17.47 -0.82
CA ARG A 294 -4.63 -16.99 -2.15
C ARG A 294 -5.42 -17.67 -3.25
N ARG A 295 -5.56 -19.02 -3.23
CA ARG A 295 -6.41 -19.73 -4.19
C ARG A 295 -7.86 -19.28 -4.11
N ARG A 296 -8.40 -19.08 -2.90
CA ARG A 296 -9.78 -18.58 -2.73
C ARG A 296 -9.96 -17.19 -3.36
N VAL A 297 -8.98 -16.29 -3.20
CA VAL A 297 -8.98 -14.96 -3.83
C VAL A 297 -8.96 -15.08 -5.35
N ALA A 298 -8.15 -15.99 -5.92
CA ALA A 298 -8.12 -16.23 -7.35
C ALA A 298 -9.48 -16.71 -7.88
N ASP A 299 -10.09 -17.70 -7.21
CA ASP A 299 -11.39 -18.25 -7.61
C ASP A 299 -12.48 -17.18 -7.62
N LEU A 300 -12.53 -16.33 -6.59
CA LEU A 300 -13.49 -15.22 -6.51
C LEU A 300 -13.25 -14.19 -7.61
N ALA A 301 -12.00 -13.80 -7.85
CA ALA A 301 -11.66 -12.83 -8.87
C ALA A 301 -11.95 -13.34 -10.29
N LEU A 302 -11.70 -14.63 -10.56
CA LEU A 302 -12.04 -15.30 -11.82
C LEU A 302 -13.56 -15.43 -12.00
N ALA A 303 -14.32 -15.59 -10.91
CA ALA A 303 -15.79 -15.57 -10.93
C ALA A 303 -16.36 -14.15 -11.15
N GLY A 304 -15.53 -13.13 -11.26
CA GLY A 304 -15.95 -11.74 -11.51
C GLY A 304 -16.14 -10.89 -10.26
N GLU A 305 -15.86 -11.44 -9.07
CA GLU A 305 -15.96 -10.65 -7.84
C GLU A 305 -14.95 -9.49 -7.83
N ARG A 306 -15.42 -8.30 -7.48
CA ARG A 306 -14.60 -7.08 -7.42
C ARG A 306 -14.93 -6.28 -6.18
N ARG A 307 -13.91 -5.72 -5.57
CA ARG A 307 -14.04 -4.84 -4.41
C ARG A 307 -14.36 -3.42 -4.84
N GLY A 308 -15.50 -2.89 -4.45
CA GLY A 308 -15.82 -1.47 -4.59
C GLY A 308 -15.13 -0.65 -3.49
N LEU A 309 -14.25 0.29 -3.87
CA LEU A 309 -13.52 1.13 -2.92
C LEU A 309 -14.20 2.50 -2.68
N GLY A 310 -15.49 2.62 -2.97
CA GLY A 310 -16.25 3.86 -2.83
C GLY A 310 -16.11 4.47 -1.42
N VAL A 311 -15.73 5.74 -1.37
CA VAL A 311 -15.82 6.55 -0.15
C VAL A 311 -17.15 7.28 -0.21
N MET A 312 -18.07 6.90 0.69
CA MET A 312 -19.32 7.66 0.83
C MET A 312 -18.96 9.07 1.34
N THR A 313 -18.97 10.03 0.43
CA THR A 313 -18.79 11.45 0.76
C THR A 313 -20.10 12.17 0.49
N ASP A 314 -20.63 12.80 1.51
CA ASP A 314 -21.82 13.65 1.34
C ASP A 314 -21.38 15.10 1.11
N ASP A 315 -21.49 15.53 -0.13
CA ASP A 315 -21.30 16.91 -0.57
C ASP A 315 -22.31 17.18 -1.70
N PRO A 316 -23.58 17.40 -1.31
CA PRO A 316 -24.68 17.50 -2.28
C PRO A 316 -24.53 18.69 -3.23
N GLU A 317 -23.92 19.78 -2.80
CA GLU A 317 -23.70 20.96 -3.64
C GLU A 317 -22.67 20.65 -4.74
N THR A 318 -21.50 20.13 -4.36
CA THR A 318 -20.46 19.70 -5.32
C THR A 318 -21.01 18.62 -6.25
N ARG A 319 -21.79 17.66 -5.74
CA ARG A 319 -22.40 16.58 -6.52
C ARG A 319 -23.35 17.12 -7.59
N ALA A 320 -24.25 18.02 -7.20
CA ALA A 320 -25.20 18.64 -8.13
C ALA A 320 -24.49 19.44 -9.22
N ALA A 321 -23.47 20.22 -8.85
CA ALA A 321 -22.68 21.01 -9.79
C ALA A 321 -21.89 20.12 -10.77
N ALA A 322 -21.22 19.07 -10.27
CA ALA A 322 -20.45 18.14 -11.09
C ALA A 322 -21.35 17.36 -12.06
N ARG A 323 -22.52 16.92 -11.61
CA ARG A 323 -23.51 16.21 -12.44
C ARG A 323 -24.05 17.12 -13.55
N THR A 324 -24.38 18.36 -13.25
CA THR A 324 -24.82 19.34 -14.25
C THR A 324 -23.73 19.57 -15.29
N PHE A 325 -22.49 19.78 -14.83
CA PHE A 325 -21.35 19.96 -15.71
C PHE A 325 -21.10 18.71 -16.59
N ALA A 326 -21.19 17.51 -16.02
CA ALA A 326 -21.02 16.27 -16.76
C ALA A 326 -22.08 16.13 -17.89
N HIS A 327 -23.33 16.52 -17.60
CA HIS A 327 -24.40 16.52 -18.61
C HIS A 327 -24.10 17.52 -19.75
N ASP A 328 -23.51 18.70 -19.45
CA ASP A 328 -23.13 19.69 -20.45
C ASP A 328 -22.01 19.22 -21.40
N LEU A 329 -21.35 18.12 -21.07
CA LEU A 329 -20.33 17.49 -21.91
C LEU A 329 -20.89 16.39 -22.83
N ASP A 330 -22.13 15.99 -22.64
CA ASP A 330 -22.75 14.93 -23.42
C ASP A 330 -22.82 15.32 -24.92
N GLY A 331 -22.47 14.37 -25.79
CA GLY A 331 -22.45 14.56 -27.24
C GLY A 331 -21.28 15.40 -27.80
N LEU A 332 -20.40 15.96 -26.94
CA LEU A 332 -19.22 16.68 -27.40
C LEU A 332 -18.10 15.72 -27.84
N SER A 333 -17.29 16.14 -28.80
CA SER A 333 -16.06 15.43 -29.16
C SER A 333 -15.05 15.43 -28.00
N THR A 334 -14.11 14.49 -28.00
CA THR A 334 -13.05 14.39 -26.97
C THR A 334 -12.25 15.69 -26.81
N GLN A 335 -11.98 16.40 -27.91
CA GLN A 335 -11.25 17.66 -27.87
C GLN A 335 -12.09 18.80 -27.26
N GLU A 336 -13.38 18.87 -27.61
CA GLU A 336 -14.29 19.84 -27.01
C GLU A 336 -14.49 19.57 -25.52
N GLN A 337 -14.67 18.30 -25.12
CA GLN A 337 -14.73 17.90 -23.70
C GLN A 337 -13.46 18.33 -22.95
N ARG A 338 -12.28 18.09 -23.51
CA ARG A 338 -11.00 18.54 -22.92
C ARG A 338 -10.97 20.06 -22.71
N GLY A 339 -11.36 20.83 -23.72
CA GLY A 339 -11.44 22.30 -23.63
C GLY A 339 -12.36 22.75 -22.50
N ARG A 340 -13.57 22.17 -22.44
CA ARG A 340 -14.55 22.48 -21.39
C ARG A 340 -14.06 22.09 -19.99
N LEU A 341 -13.47 20.91 -19.84
CA LEU A 341 -12.86 20.46 -18.59
C LEU A 341 -11.73 21.40 -18.12
N ALA A 342 -10.89 21.87 -19.05
CA ALA A 342 -9.80 22.79 -18.77
C ALA A 342 -10.34 24.17 -18.33
N ASP A 343 -11.26 24.77 -19.11
CA ASP A 343 -11.77 26.13 -18.89
C ASP A 343 -12.63 26.23 -17.62
N SER A 344 -13.29 25.16 -17.22
CA SER A 344 -14.12 25.11 -16.01
C SER A 344 -13.36 24.73 -14.73
N GLY A 345 -12.10 24.24 -14.85
CA GLY A 345 -11.29 23.76 -13.73
C GLY A 345 -11.59 22.32 -13.31
N TYR A 346 -12.51 21.61 -13.96
CA TYR A 346 -12.83 20.21 -13.65
C TYR A 346 -11.76 19.23 -14.13
N LEU A 347 -10.84 19.63 -15.01
CA LEU A 347 -9.72 18.79 -15.43
C LEU A 347 -8.77 18.50 -14.26
N THR A 348 -8.48 19.53 -13.47
CA THR A 348 -7.57 19.46 -12.32
C THR A 348 -8.21 20.16 -11.11
N PRO A 349 -9.27 19.60 -10.53
CA PRO A 349 -10.11 20.29 -9.55
C PRO A 349 -9.37 20.74 -8.29
N HIS A 350 -8.26 20.09 -7.93
CA HIS A 350 -7.41 20.43 -6.79
C HIS A 350 -6.47 21.63 -7.02
N TRP A 351 -6.26 22.04 -8.28
CA TRP A 351 -5.39 23.19 -8.56
C TRP A 351 -6.07 24.50 -8.16
N PRO A 352 -5.25 25.56 -7.90
CA PRO A 352 -5.80 26.87 -7.53
C PRO A 352 -6.61 27.49 -8.68
N ARG A 353 -7.58 28.32 -8.34
CA ARG A 353 -8.27 29.15 -9.31
C ARG A 353 -7.29 30.15 -9.96
N PRO A 354 -7.45 30.50 -11.24
CA PRO A 354 -8.54 30.10 -12.13
C PRO A 354 -8.36 28.74 -12.84
N TYR A 355 -7.23 28.06 -12.64
CA TYR A 355 -6.83 26.86 -13.40
C TYR A 355 -7.44 25.56 -12.88
N GLY A 356 -7.99 25.59 -11.70
CA GLY A 356 -8.73 24.51 -11.06
C GLY A 356 -9.84 25.12 -10.20
N LEU A 357 -10.48 24.28 -9.39
CA LEU A 357 -11.58 24.68 -8.50
C LEU A 357 -11.11 24.99 -7.07
N ALA A 358 -9.82 24.79 -6.76
CA ALA A 358 -9.29 24.73 -5.39
C ALA A 358 -10.11 23.75 -4.53
N ALA A 359 -10.55 22.65 -5.14
CA ALA A 359 -11.45 21.68 -4.54
C ALA A 359 -10.79 20.98 -3.36
N SER A 360 -11.51 20.88 -2.24
CA SER A 360 -11.11 20.07 -1.10
C SER A 360 -10.97 18.59 -1.53
N PRO A 361 -10.21 17.76 -0.80
CA PRO A 361 -10.13 16.32 -1.10
C PRO A 361 -11.52 15.65 -1.19
N ARG A 362 -12.47 16.08 -0.36
CA ARG A 362 -13.86 15.61 -0.41
C ARG A 362 -14.54 15.97 -1.73
N ALA A 363 -14.45 17.24 -2.13
CA ALA A 363 -15.04 17.70 -3.38
C ALA A 363 -14.41 17.00 -4.60
N GLN A 364 -13.09 16.74 -4.57
CA GLN A 364 -12.41 15.97 -5.62
C GLN A 364 -13.00 14.57 -5.81
N LEU A 365 -13.24 13.83 -4.72
CA LEU A 365 -13.84 12.50 -4.79
C LEU A 365 -15.25 12.52 -5.37
N VAL A 366 -16.07 13.49 -4.97
CA VAL A 366 -17.42 13.64 -5.51
C VAL A 366 -17.39 13.99 -6.99
N ILE A 367 -16.49 14.89 -7.42
CA ILE A 367 -16.30 15.23 -8.82
C ILE A 367 -15.87 14.00 -9.63
N ASP A 368 -14.91 13.21 -9.11
CA ASP A 368 -14.42 12.00 -9.77
C ASP A 368 -15.53 10.96 -9.94
N GLU A 369 -16.36 10.79 -8.91
CA GLU A 369 -17.50 9.88 -8.93
C GLU A 369 -18.53 10.30 -10.01
N GLU A 370 -18.93 11.56 -10.04
CA GLU A 370 -19.95 12.04 -10.99
C GLU A 370 -19.45 12.03 -12.44
N LEU A 371 -18.19 12.41 -12.69
CA LEU A 371 -17.60 12.32 -14.03
C LEU A 371 -17.47 10.86 -14.50
N THR A 372 -17.06 9.96 -13.61
CA THR A 372 -16.95 8.52 -13.91
C THR A 372 -18.32 7.91 -14.21
N ASN A 373 -19.34 8.24 -13.42
CA ASN A 373 -20.72 7.78 -13.64
C ASN A 373 -21.30 8.25 -14.97
N ALA A 374 -20.87 9.43 -15.44
CA ALA A 374 -21.23 9.97 -16.75
C ALA A 374 -20.36 9.43 -17.90
N GLY A 375 -19.41 8.54 -17.64
CA GLY A 375 -18.48 7.99 -18.63
C GLY A 375 -17.41 8.99 -19.11
N ILE A 376 -17.23 10.11 -18.43
CA ILE A 376 -16.29 11.15 -18.79
C ILE A 376 -14.92 10.81 -18.19
N ARG A 377 -13.92 10.66 -19.07
CA ARG A 377 -12.54 10.46 -18.66
C ARG A 377 -11.76 11.77 -18.79
N ARG A 378 -11.13 12.19 -17.70
CA ARG A 378 -10.19 13.32 -17.75
C ARG A 378 -8.94 12.91 -18.50
N PRO A 379 -8.49 13.68 -19.52
CA PRO A 379 -7.26 13.40 -20.24
C PRO A 379 -6.05 13.52 -19.32
N ASP A 380 -5.07 12.63 -19.52
CA ASP A 380 -3.79 12.68 -18.82
C ASP A 380 -2.97 13.88 -19.34
N LEU A 381 -2.38 14.64 -18.43
CA LEU A 381 -1.47 15.74 -18.75
C LEU A 381 -0.02 15.26 -18.91
N VAL A 382 0.25 13.99 -18.66
CA VAL A 382 1.58 13.38 -18.74
C VAL A 382 2.61 14.21 -17.96
N ILE A 383 3.65 14.71 -18.61
CA ILE A 383 4.69 15.55 -17.99
C ILE A 383 4.13 16.92 -17.56
N GLY A 384 3.09 17.41 -18.22
CA GLY A 384 2.36 18.60 -17.79
C GLY A 384 1.81 18.49 -16.37
N ALA A 385 1.44 17.27 -15.91
CA ALA A 385 0.92 17.03 -14.57
C ALA A 385 1.93 17.32 -13.44
N TRP A 386 3.22 17.37 -13.73
CA TRP A 386 4.24 17.74 -12.75
C TRP A 386 5.00 19.04 -13.09
N ALA A 387 5.01 19.46 -14.37
CA ALA A 387 5.55 20.76 -14.79
C ALA A 387 4.68 21.93 -14.30
N VAL A 388 3.36 21.86 -14.57
CA VAL A 388 2.42 22.93 -14.23
C VAL A 388 2.31 23.18 -12.72
N PRO A 389 2.19 22.21 -11.82
CA PRO A 389 2.21 22.48 -10.37
C PRO A 389 3.46 23.23 -9.89
N THR A 390 4.60 23.00 -10.55
CA THR A 390 5.84 23.74 -10.25
C THR A 390 5.71 25.20 -10.71
N ILE A 391 5.16 25.46 -11.89
CA ILE A 391 4.91 26.81 -12.41
C ILE A 391 3.86 27.52 -11.55
N LEU A 392 2.78 26.85 -11.15
CA LEU A 392 1.74 27.42 -10.26
C LEU A 392 2.29 27.81 -8.88
N THR A 393 3.27 27.06 -8.37
CA THR A 393 3.82 27.29 -7.02
C THR A 393 4.94 28.34 -7.02
N HIS A 394 5.74 28.40 -8.08
CA HIS A 394 7.00 29.14 -8.10
C HIS A 394 7.15 30.12 -9.27
N GLY A 395 6.31 30.00 -10.30
CA GLY A 395 6.34 30.88 -11.48
C GLY A 395 5.65 32.22 -11.26
N THR A 396 5.92 33.15 -12.16
CA THR A 396 5.24 34.48 -12.20
C THR A 396 3.82 34.33 -12.76
N ALA A 397 3.01 35.38 -12.58
CA ALA A 397 1.64 35.41 -13.15
C ALA A 397 1.66 35.29 -14.68
N GLU A 398 2.61 35.95 -15.32
CA GLU A 398 2.80 35.90 -16.78
C GLU A 398 3.18 34.48 -17.25
N GLN A 399 4.05 33.77 -16.51
CA GLN A 399 4.38 32.37 -16.80
C GLN A 399 3.17 31.47 -16.62
N GLN A 400 2.39 31.65 -15.57
CA GLN A 400 1.16 30.90 -15.34
C GLN A 400 0.15 31.12 -16.47
N GLU A 401 -0.09 32.36 -16.86
CA GLU A 401 -1.02 32.70 -17.94
C GLU A 401 -0.55 32.16 -19.30
N ARG A 402 0.76 32.18 -19.57
CA ARG A 402 1.36 31.71 -20.82
C ARG A 402 1.32 30.19 -20.96
N PHE A 403 1.56 29.43 -19.90
CA PHE A 403 1.82 27.98 -19.99
C PHE A 403 0.67 27.10 -19.47
N VAL A 404 -0.08 27.55 -18.48
CA VAL A 404 -1.08 26.67 -17.84
C VAL A 404 -2.28 26.39 -18.73
N PRO A 405 -2.99 27.40 -19.29
CA PRO A 405 -4.18 27.15 -20.11
C PRO A 405 -3.90 26.27 -21.33
N PRO A 406 -2.86 26.55 -22.16
CA PRO A 406 -2.61 25.71 -23.34
C PRO A 406 -2.17 24.29 -22.97
N THR A 407 -1.50 24.08 -21.82
CA THR A 407 -1.20 22.72 -21.32
C THR A 407 -2.49 21.97 -20.97
N LEU A 408 -3.40 22.59 -20.24
CA LEU A 408 -4.69 21.97 -19.88
C LEU A 408 -5.52 21.60 -21.12
N ARG A 409 -5.52 22.46 -22.14
CA ARG A 409 -6.23 22.21 -23.40
C ARG A 409 -5.54 21.21 -24.32
N GLY A 410 -4.27 20.79 -24.00
CA GLY A 410 -3.48 19.89 -24.83
C GLY A 410 -2.91 20.55 -26.08
N GLU A 411 -2.72 21.85 -26.03
CA GLU A 411 -2.08 22.66 -27.07
C GLU A 411 -0.56 22.75 -26.88
N LEU A 412 -0.07 22.40 -25.67
CA LEU A 412 1.36 22.31 -25.32
C LEU A 412 1.68 20.96 -24.70
N ASP A 413 2.67 20.29 -25.26
CA ASP A 413 3.30 19.08 -24.73
C ASP A 413 4.64 19.41 -24.06
N TRP A 414 4.94 18.65 -23.00
CA TRP A 414 6.13 18.88 -22.16
C TRP A 414 7.08 17.70 -22.20
N CYS A 415 8.39 18.00 -22.02
CA CYS A 415 9.40 17.00 -21.64
C CYS A 415 10.20 17.46 -20.42
N GLN A 416 10.91 16.52 -19.78
CA GLN A 416 11.69 16.78 -18.57
C GLN A 416 13.19 16.63 -18.83
N LEU A 417 13.91 17.72 -18.83
CA LEU A 417 15.35 17.83 -19.09
C LEU A 417 16.16 17.87 -17.77
N PHE A 418 16.04 16.79 -16.98
CA PHE A 418 16.68 16.73 -15.65
C PHE A 418 17.94 15.86 -15.68
N SER A 419 17.80 14.57 -15.96
CA SER A 419 18.86 13.58 -15.88
C SER A 419 19.97 13.83 -16.92
N GLU A 420 21.21 13.51 -16.52
CA GLU A 420 22.38 13.53 -17.38
C GLU A 420 23.12 12.20 -17.33
N PRO A 421 24.01 11.88 -18.28
CA PRO A 421 24.77 10.63 -18.25
C PRO A 421 25.51 10.36 -16.93
N GLY A 422 25.95 11.42 -16.24
CA GLY A 422 26.63 11.35 -14.93
C GLY A 422 25.77 11.73 -13.73
N ALA A 423 24.49 12.08 -13.91
CA ALA A 423 23.61 12.58 -12.84
C ALA A 423 22.17 12.07 -13.02
N GLY A 424 21.94 10.83 -12.61
CA GLY A 424 20.61 10.20 -12.52
C GLY A 424 20.10 10.26 -11.09
N SER A 425 20.32 9.21 -10.27
CA SER A 425 19.91 9.18 -8.87
C SER A 425 20.53 10.30 -8.02
N ASP A 426 21.77 10.70 -8.32
CA ASP A 426 22.40 11.90 -7.77
C ASP A 426 22.16 13.11 -8.68
N LEU A 427 20.90 13.48 -8.85
CA LEU A 427 20.49 14.55 -9.76
C LEU A 427 21.20 15.88 -9.51
N ALA A 428 21.50 16.22 -8.24
CA ALA A 428 22.21 17.44 -7.88
C ALA A 428 23.66 17.51 -8.42
N ALA A 429 24.21 16.39 -8.91
CA ALA A 429 25.53 16.36 -9.57
C ALA A 429 25.48 16.77 -11.06
N LEU A 430 24.36 17.29 -11.56
CA LEU A 430 24.18 17.76 -12.93
C LEU A 430 25.24 18.80 -13.33
N ARG A 431 25.63 18.79 -14.62
CA ARG A 431 26.71 19.60 -15.18
C ARG A 431 26.29 20.51 -16.34
N THR A 432 25.08 20.35 -16.87
CA THR A 432 24.54 21.32 -17.87
C THR A 432 24.70 22.72 -17.28
N LYS A 433 25.47 23.57 -17.95
CA LYS A 433 25.75 24.93 -17.51
C LYS A 433 24.78 25.92 -18.14
N ALA A 434 24.46 26.97 -17.42
CA ALA A 434 23.76 28.14 -17.93
C ALA A 434 24.62 29.39 -17.70
N VAL A 435 24.98 30.05 -18.77
CA VAL A 435 25.83 31.25 -18.74
C VAL A 435 24.98 32.48 -19.01
N ARG A 436 25.12 33.52 -18.19
CA ARG A 436 24.39 34.77 -18.35
C ARG A 436 24.81 35.48 -19.63
N VAL A 437 23.84 35.89 -20.44
CA VAL A 437 24.03 36.71 -21.65
C VAL A 437 23.02 37.86 -21.67
N ALA A 438 23.08 38.72 -22.66
CA ALA A 438 22.14 39.83 -22.80
C ALA A 438 20.70 39.29 -23.02
N GLY A 439 19.77 39.62 -22.12
CA GLY A 439 18.36 39.28 -22.18
C GLY A 439 18.03 37.84 -21.79
N GLY A 440 19.00 37.05 -21.31
CA GLY A 440 18.73 35.66 -20.96
C GLY A 440 19.96 34.83 -20.60
N TRP A 441 19.90 33.55 -20.92
CA TRP A 441 20.90 32.55 -20.58
C TRP A 441 21.23 31.68 -21.80
N GLN A 442 22.47 31.22 -21.89
CA GLN A 442 22.89 30.20 -22.83
C GLN A 442 23.12 28.89 -22.08
N LEU A 443 22.38 27.85 -22.49
CA LEU A 443 22.46 26.50 -21.92
C LEU A 443 23.32 25.60 -22.79
N THR A 444 24.33 24.95 -22.17
CA THR A 444 25.20 23.99 -22.85
C THR A 444 25.34 22.74 -22.01
N GLY A 445 25.03 21.57 -22.56
CA GLY A 445 25.10 20.27 -21.88
C GLY A 445 24.38 19.16 -22.60
N GLN A 446 24.22 18.05 -21.91
CA GLN A 446 23.53 16.86 -22.43
C GLN A 446 22.54 16.36 -21.38
N LYS A 447 21.30 16.15 -21.81
CA LYS A 447 20.25 15.48 -21.03
C LYS A 447 19.98 14.10 -21.60
N VAL A 448 19.53 13.18 -20.74
CA VAL A 448 19.29 11.79 -21.10
C VAL A 448 18.02 11.28 -20.44
N TRP A 449 17.45 10.22 -20.97
CA TRP A 449 16.20 9.62 -20.49
C TRP A 449 15.00 10.58 -20.59
N THR A 450 15.04 11.48 -21.58
CA THR A 450 13.97 12.45 -21.79
C THR A 450 12.83 11.81 -22.57
N SER A 451 11.73 11.52 -21.89
CA SER A 451 10.52 11.00 -22.54
C SER A 451 9.89 12.08 -23.41
N ARG A 452 9.40 11.67 -24.60
CA ARG A 452 8.63 12.54 -25.51
C ARG A 452 9.36 13.81 -25.96
N ALA A 453 10.68 13.85 -25.95
CA ALA A 453 11.41 15.05 -26.37
C ALA A 453 11.17 15.45 -27.82
N VAL A 454 10.81 14.47 -28.68
CA VAL A 454 10.55 14.70 -30.13
C VAL A 454 9.20 15.40 -30.32
N GLU A 455 8.20 15.07 -29.49
CA GLU A 455 6.84 15.62 -29.57
C GLU A 455 6.67 16.91 -28.76
N ALA A 456 7.52 17.10 -27.75
CA ALA A 456 7.36 18.19 -26.78
C ALA A 456 7.60 19.56 -27.41
N ASP A 457 6.74 20.53 -27.09
CA ASP A 457 6.91 21.93 -27.41
C ASP A 457 7.87 22.60 -26.41
N TRP A 458 7.76 22.24 -25.12
CA TRP A 458 8.53 22.84 -24.03
C TRP A 458 9.19 21.78 -23.13
N GLY A 459 10.37 22.13 -22.64
CA GLY A 459 11.12 21.32 -21.67
C GLY A 459 11.28 22.05 -20.33
N ILE A 460 11.00 21.35 -19.21
CA ILE A 460 11.42 21.80 -17.91
C ILE A 460 12.86 21.37 -17.68
N CYS A 461 13.79 22.32 -17.51
CA CYS A 461 15.23 22.06 -17.51
C CYS A 461 15.90 22.53 -16.22
N LEU A 462 16.77 21.68 -15.66
CA LEU A 462 17.69 22.06 -14.59
C LEU A 462 19.06 22.31 -15.20
N ALA A 463 19.63 23.48 -14.93
CA ALA A 463 21.01 23.82 -15.32
C ALA A 463 21.73 24.55 -14.20
N ARG A 464 23.06 24.44 -14.20
CA ARG A 464 23.92 25.06 -13.21
C ARG A 464 24.28 26.48 -13.61
N THR A 465 23.86 27.42 -12.82
CA THR A 465 24.12 28.87 -12.98
C THR A 465 25.28 29.34 -12.12
N ASP A 466 25.63 28.61 -11.06
CA ASP A 466 26.84 28.81 -10.26
C ASP A 466 27.61 27.50 -10.09
N LEU A 467 28.80 27.46 -10.73
CA LEU A 467 29.69 26.29 -10.71
C LEU A 467 30.51 26.17 -9.42
N THR A 468 30.54 27.23 -8.59
CA THR A 468 31.33 27.30 -7.34
C THR A 468 30.50 26.97 -6.10
N ALA A 469 29.18 27.04 -6.23
CA ALA A 469 28.25 26.76 -5.15
C ALA A 469 28.23 25.28 -4.76
N PRO A 470 27.82 24.92 -3.53
CA PRO A 470 27.52 23.56 -3.15
C PRO A 470 26.54 22.90 -4.12
N LYS A 471 26.60 21.56 -4.24
CA LYS A 471 25.90 20.84 -5.33
C LYS A 471 24.37 21.04 -5.38
N HIS A 472 23.72 21.33 -4.27
CA HIS A 472 22.28 21.63 -4.22
C HIS A 472 21.95 23.10 -4.45
N ASP A 473 22.94 23.98 -4.31
CA ASP A 473 22.86 25.39 -4.59
C ASP A 473 23.44 25.67 -5.99
N GLY A 474 23.17 26.81 -6.57
CA GLY A 474 23.68 27.14 -7.91
C GLY A 474 23.00 26.41 -9.07
N ILE A 475 21.85 25.79 -8.85
CA ILE A 475 20.98 25.20 -9.88
C ILE A 475 19.79 26.14 -10.10
N THR A 476 19.45 26.36 -11.37
CA THR A 476 18.28 27.17 -11.77
C THR A 476 17.33 26.31 -12.60
N TYR A 477 16.05 26.63 -12.54
CA TYR A 477 14.98 25.96 -13.26
C TYR A 477 14.55 26.81 -14.45
N PHE A 478 14.60 26.23 -15.65
CA PHE A 478 14.33 26.91 -16.92
C PHE A 478 13.15 26.25 -17.64
N LEU A 479 12.39 27.06 -18.36
CA LEU A 479 11.44 26.61 -19.40
C LEU A 479 12.15 26.78 -20.75
N VAL A 480 12.35 25.67 -21.45
CA VAL A 480 13.11 25.63 -22.72
C VAL A 480 12.15 25.35 -23.86
N ASP A 481 12.11 26.23 -24.85
CA ASP A 481 11.42 25.95 -26.11
C ASP A 481 12.21 24.87 -26.87
N MET A 482 11.60 23.72 -27.08
CA MET A 482 12.25 22.56 -27.71
C MET A 482 12.54 22.75 -29.21
N ARG A 483 12.03 23.83 -29.81
CA ARG A 483 12.31 24.25 -31.19
C ARG A 483 13.47 25.23 -31.31
N SER A 484 14.09 25.62 -30.18
CA SER A 484 15.21 26.58 -30.15
C SER A 484 16.40 26.05 -30.95
N PRO A 485 17.10 26.93 -31.67
CA PRO A 485 18.38 26.58 -32.27
C PRO A 485 19.38 26.05 -31.25
N GLY A 486 20.20 25.07 -31.66
CA GLY A 486 21.19 24.43 -30.78
C GLY A 486 20.67 23.18 -30.03
N ILE A 487 19.40 22.81 -30.20
CA ILE A 487 18.87 21.56 -29.65
C ILE A 487 19.01 20.44 -30.71
N THR A 488 19.65 19.35 -30.28
CA THR A 488 19.73 18.12 -31.09
C THR A 488 19.17 16.96 -30.29
N LEU A 489 18.25 16.22 -30.89
CA LEU A 489 17.60 15.05 -30.30
C LEU A 489 18.17 13.77 -30.91
N ARG A 490 18.48 12.79 -30.04
CA ARG A 490 18.89 11.44 -30.44
C ARG A 490 18.02 10.40 -29.71
N PRO A 491 17.15 9.69 -30.42
CA PRO A 491 16.34 8.64 -29.84
C PRO A 491 17.22 7.53 -29.25
N LEU A 492 16.83 7.04 -28.06
CA LEU A 492 17.44 5.93 -27.36
C LEU A 492 16.57 4.69 -27.51
N ARG A 493 17.11 3.65 -28.16
CA ARG A 493 16.40 2.39 -28.28
C ARG A 493 16.44 1.64 -26.96
N GLU A 494 15.25 1.36 -26.43
CA GLU A 494 15.02 0.65 -25.19
C GLU A 494 15.07 -0.87 -25.37
N ILE A 495 15.02 -1.61 -24.24
CA ILE A 495 15.00 -3.08 -24.26
C ILE A 495 13.75 -3.65 -24.92
N SER A 496 12.64 -2.90 -24.97
CA SER A 496 11.42 -3.23 -25.72
C SER A 496 11.59 -3.14 -27.25
N GLY A 497 12.66 -2.50 -27.71
CA GLY A 497 12.88 -2.20 -29.13
C GLY A 497 12.37 -0.83 -29.55
N GLU A 498 11.54 -0.17 -28.75
CA GLU A 498 11.04 1.17 -28.99
C GLU A 498 12.09 2.25 -28.65
N ALA A 499 11.80 3.49 -28.98
CA ALA A 499 12.64 4.64 -28.67
C ALA A 499 11.80 5.77 -28.07
N ARG A 500 11.26 5.53 -26.88
CA ARG A 500 10.43 6.51 -26.14
C ARG A 500 11.27 7.56 -25.43
N PHE A 501 12.51 7.22 -25.07
CA PHE A 501 13.45 8.13 -24.43
C PHE A 501 14.43 8.72 -25.46
N ASN A 502 14.94 9.90 -25.12
CA ASN A 502 15.87 10.62 -25.98
C ASN A 502 17.06 11.12 -25.17
N GLU A 503 18.21 11.24 -25.84
CA GLU A 503 19.26 12.17 -25.47
C GLU A 503 18.97 13.53 -26.09
N VAL A 504 19.17 14.59 -25.30
CA VAL A 504 18.97 15.97 -25.73
C VAL A 504 20.28 16.71 -25.54
N PHE A 505 20.86 17.11 -26.63
CA PHE A 505 22.09 17.94 -26.66
C PHE A 505 21.69 19.39 -26.74
N LEU A 506 22.24 20.21 -25.83
CA LEU A 506 22.07 21.65 -25.76
C LEU A 506 23.41 22.29 -26.12
N ASP A 507 23.47 22.99 -27.25
CA ASP A 507 24.65 23.69 -27.72
C ASP A 507 24.35 25.19 -27.81
N ASP A 508 24.72 25.89 -26.72
CA ASP A 508 24.50 27.33 -26.53
C ASP A 508 23.03 27.77 -26.76
N VAL A 509 22.09 26.93 -26.31
CA VAL A 509 20.64 27.19 -26.46
C VAL A 509 20.25 28.43 -25.66
N PHE A 510 19.72 29.44 -26.36
CA PHE A 510 19.26 30.67 -25.70
C PHE A 510 17.92 30.47 -25.00
N VAL A 511 17.85 30.86 -23.73
CA VAL A 511 16.63 30.88 -22.90
C VAL A 511 16.45 32.29 -22.35
N PRO A 512 15.33 32.98 -22.69
CA PRO A 512 15.06 34.33 -22.21
C PRO A 512 14.83 34.38 -20.70
N ASP A 513 14.99 35.59 -20.12
CA ASP A 513 14.83 35.79 -18.67
C ASP A 513 13.44 35.44 -18.16
N ASP A 514 12.41 35.71 -18.92
CA ASP A 514 11.01 35.40 -18.58
C ASP A 514 10.71 33.88 -18.58
N CYS A 515 11.66 33.06 -19.01
CA CYS A 515 11.59 31.59 -18.94
C CYS A 515 12.40 31.00 -17.76
N VAL A 516 12.88 31.81 -16.82
CA VAL A 516 13.43 31.36 -15.53
C VAL A 516 12.30 31.23 -14.52
N VAL A 517 12.10 30.05 -13.94
CA VAL A 517 11.09 29.85 -12.90
C VAL A 517 11.69 30.01 -11.52
N GLY A 518 11.09 30.85 -10.70
CA GLY A 518 11.58 31.19 -9.36
C GLY A 518 12.90 31.99 -9.40
N GLU A 519 13.70 31.85 -8.35
CA GLU A 519 14.97 32.60 -8.21
C GLU A 519 16.13 31.87 -8.89
N VAL A 520 17.06 32.62 -9.44
CA VAL A 520 18.34 32.09 -9.92
C VAL A 520 19.08 31.43 -8.76
N ASN A 521 19.64 30.24 -8.99
CA ASN A 521 20.27 29.37 -8.00
C ASN A 521 19.29 28.69 -7.01
N GLY A 522 17.98 28.94 -7.12
CA GLY A 522 16.94 28.33 -6.27
C GLY A 522 16.29 27.06 -6.83
N GLY A 523 16.71 26.57 -8.00
CA GLY A 523 16.06 25.53 -8.78
C GLY A 523 15.95 24.16 -8.11
N TRP A 524 16.80 23.85 -7.12
CA TRP A 524 16.71 22.58 -6.40
C TRP A 524 15.40 22.43 -5.60
N LYS A 525 14.88 23.51 -5.03
CA LYS A 525 13.58 23.54 -4.36
C LYS A 525 12.47 23.21 -5.36
N LEU A 526 12.53 23.78 -6.56
CA LEU A 526 11.57 23.56 -7.63
C LEU A 526 11.64 22.13 -8.17
N ALA A 527 12.85 21.60 -8.37
CA ALA A 527 13.04 20.18 -8.74
C ALA A 527 12.36 19.23 -7.75
N ARG A 528 12.42 19.51 -6.46
CA ARG A 528 11.73 18.72 -5.43
C ARG A 528 10.21 18.79 -5.55
N THR A 529 9.64 19.93 -5.91
CA THR A 529 8.20 20.08 -6.17
C THR A 529 7.80 19.23 -7.39
N THR A 530 8.54 19.32 -8.50
CA THR A 530 8.31 18.53 -9.70
C THR A 530 8.34 17.02 -9.42
N LEU A 531 9.41 16.54 -8.76
CA LEU A 531 9.59 15.12 -8.42
C LEU A 531 8.56 14.60 -7.40
N ALA A 532 7.98 15.45 -6.57
CA ALA A 532 6.89 15.06 -5.67
C ALA A 532 5.61 14.78 -6.46
N ASN A 533 5.28 15.62 -7.44
CA ASN A 533 4.11 15.43 -8.31
C ASN A 533 4.26 14.25 -9.27
N GLU A 534 5.47 13.98 -9.79
CA GLU A 534 5.77 12.79 -10.59
C GLU A 534 5.38 11.48 -9.87
N ARG A 535 5.57 11.40 -8.57
CA ARG A 535 5.27 10.19 -7.78
C ARG A 535 3.77 9.94 -7.58
N VAL A 536 2.97 10.99 -7.58
CA VAL A 536 1.50 10.91 -7.39
C VAL A 536 0.81 10.40 -8.67
N ALA A 537 1.33 10.71 -9.84
CA ALA A 537 0.73 10.37 -11.13
C ALA A 537 0.74 8.86 -11.49
N ILE A 538 1.39 8.01 -10.68
CA ILE A 538 1.57 6.57 -10.98
C ILE A 538 0.40 5.70 -10.46
N GLY A 539 -0.58 6.25 -9.73
CA GLY A 539 -1.69 5.53 -9.12
C GLY A 539 -3.06 5.91 -9.68
N GLY A 540 -3.55 5.23 -10.69
CA GLY A 540 -4.92 5.35 -11.18
C GLY A 540 -5.33 4.06 -11.89
N GLY A 541 -6.56 3.54 -11.63
CA GLY A 541 -7.06 2.35 -12.27
C GLY A 541 -8.10 1.60 -11.43
N SER A 542 -8.42 0.36 -11.81
CA SER A 542 -9.34 -0.50 -11.07
C SER A 542 -8.84 -0.79 -9.64
N SER A 543 -9.71 -1.23 -8.75
CA SER A 543 -9.33 -1.60 -7.37
C SER A 543 -8.26 -2.69 -7.28
N LEU A 544 -8.07 -3.45 -8.35
CA LEU A 544 -7.04 -4.47 -8.49
C LEU A 544 -5.82 -3.98 -9.30
N GLY A 545 -5.99 -2.88 -10.07
CA GLY A 545 -5.07 -2.39 -11.07
C GLY A 545 -5.29 -3.03 -12.44
N ASP A 546 -5.15 -2.22 -13.51
CA ASP A 546 -5.41 -2.64 -14.90
C ASP A 546 -4.58 -3.85 -15.35
N GLY A 547 -3.37 -3.99 -14.81
CA GLY A 547 -2.52 -5.14 -15.08
C GLY A 547 -3.12 -6.46 -14.59
N VAL A 548 -3.68 -6.46 -13.39
CA VAL A 548 -4.36 -7.63 -12.81
C VAL A 548 -5.64 -7.96 -13.60
N GLU A 549 -6.40 -6.94 -14.01
CA GLU A 549 -7.61 -7.18 -14.83
C GLU A 549 -7.26 -7.83 -16.17
N ARG A 550 -6.18 -7.39 -16.83
CA ARG A 550 -5.69 -8.04 -18.05
C ARG A 550 -5.21 -9.47 -17.77
N LEU A 551 -4.52 -9.70 -16.66
CA LEU A 551 -4.05 -11.03 -16.27
C LEU A 551 -5.23 -11.97 -16.03
N LEU A 552 -6.30 -11.53 -15.36
CA LEU A 552 -7.54 -12.28 -15.15
C LEU A 552 -8.23 -12.63 -16.49
N ALA A 553 -8.21 -11.71 -17.45
CA ALA A 553 -8.78 -11.93 -18.78
C ALA A 553 -7.96 -12.95 -19.61
N LEU A 554 -6.65 -13.05 -19.36
CA LEU A 554 -5.76 -14.04 -20.00
C LEU A 554 -5.82 -15.42 -19.33
N ALA A 555 -6.29 -15.49 -18.08
CA ALA A 555 -6.30 -16.72 -17.30
C ALA A 555 -7.26 -17.73 -17.90
N GLY A 556 -6.72 -18.84 -18.37
CA GLY A 556 -7.46 -20.03 -18.80
C GLY A 556 -7.62 -21.05 -17.64
N ASP A 557 -7.43 -22.32 -17.96
CA ASP A 557 -7.37 -23.37 -16.94
C ASP A 557 -6.03 -23.30 -16.21
N LEU A 558 -6.07 -23.00 -14.92
CA LEU A 558 -4.90 -22.80 -14.07
C LEU A 558 -4.71 -23.99 -13.13
N ASP A 559 -3.48 -24.42 -12.96
CA ASP A 559 -3.11 -25.31 -11.85
C ASP A 559 -3.14 -24.58 -10.49
N ASP A 560 -2.99 -25.33 -9.41
CA ASP A 560 -3.01 -24.76 -8.05
C ASP A 560 -1.90 -23.74 -7.80
N GLY A 561 -0.73 -23.91 -8.41
CA GLY A 561 0.39 -22.97 -8.27
C GLY A 561 0.11 -21.63 -8.96
N ALA A 562 -0.39 -21.69 -10.19
CA ALA A 562 -0.79 -20.51 -10.94
C ALA A 562 -1.98 -19.78 -10.28
N ARG A 563 -2.96 -20.52 -9.75
CA ARG A 563 -4.07 -19.93 -8.96
C ARG A 563 -3.57 -19.25 -7.71
N GLU A 564 -2.65 -19.87 -6.99
CA GLU A 564 -2.06 -19.27 -5.79
C GLU A 564 -1.32 -17.97 -6.14
N ARG A 565 -0.53 -17.96 -7.21
CA ARG A 565 0.19 -16.76 -7.68
C ARG A 565 -0.78 -15.67 -8.13
N LEU A 566 -1.81 -16.02 -8.90
CA LEU A 566 -2.84 -15.09 -9.33
C LEU A 566 -3.55 -14.45 -8.12
N GLY A 567 -3.98 -15.24 -7.16
CA GLY A 567 -4.65 -14.74 -5.96
C GLY A 567 -3.76 -13.85 -5.10
N PHE A 568 -2.44 -14.13 -5.04
CA PHE A 568 -1.47 -13.24 -4.41
C PHE A 568 -1.45 -11.87 -5.10
N LEU A 569 -1.37 -11.84 -6.45
CA LEU A 569 -1.32 -10.60 -7.21
C LEU A 569 -2.61 -9.78 -7.11
N VAL A 570 -3.77 -10.46 -7.10
CA VAL A 570 -5.08 -9.83 -6.86
C VAL A 570 -5.11 -9.17 -5.47
N ALA A 571 -4.76 -9.91 -4.41
CA ALA A 571 -4.74 -9.38 -3.05
C ALA A 571 -3.72 -8.23 -2.90
N GLN A 572 -2.56 -8.33 -3.58
CA GLN A 572 -1.54 -7.28 -3.57
C GLN A 572 -2.02 -6.03 -4.29
N GLY A 573 -2.67 -6.15 -5.46
CA GLY A 573 -3.27 -5.02 -6.17
C GLY A 573 -4.31 -4.30 -5.32
N LEU A 574 -5.22 -5.07 -4.70
CA LEU A 574 -6.20 -4.53 -3.76
C LEU A 574 -5.51 -3.80 -2.59
N SER A 575 -4.45 -4.37 -2.03
CA SER A 575 -3.74 -3.72 -0.91
C SER A 575 -3.13 -2.38 -1.28
N VAL A 576 -2.60 -2.22 -2.50
CA VAL A 576 -2.07 -0.93 -3.00
C VAL A 576 -3.18 0.11 -3.08
N SER A 577 -4.32 -0.26 -3.66
CA SER A 577 -5.48 0.63 -3.77
C SER A 577 -6.05 1.04 -2.39
N LEU A 578 -6.02 0.12 -1.41
CA LEU A 578 -6.46 0.41 -0.04
C LEU A 578 -5.48 1.30 0.73
N VAL A 579 -4.18 1.15 0.51
CA VAL A 579 -3.17 2.06 1.09
C VAL A 579 -3.35 3.48 0.52
N ASP A 580 -3.62 3.61 -0.78
CA ASP A 580 -3.91 4.89 -1.42
C ASP A 580 -5.23 5.51 -0.92
N LEU A 581 -6.28 4.67 -0.78
CA LEU A 581 -7.55 5.08 -0.15
C LEU A 581 -7.33 5.64 1.26
N ARG A 582 -6.50 4.98 2.08
CA ARG A 582 -6.15 5.47 3.42
C ARG A 582 -5.43 6.81 3.38
N ALA A 583 -4.54 7.03 2.39
CA ALA A 583 -3.89 8.33 2.18
C ALA A 583 -4.93 9.42 1.90
N THR A 584 -5.89 9.14 1.04
CA THR A 584 -7.00 10.04 0.71
C THR A 584 -7.85 10.36 1.96
N LEU A 585 -8.24 9.35 2.74
CA LEU A 585 -9.01 9.55 3.97
C LEU A 585 -8.26 10.39 5.02
N ARG A 586 -6.93 10.20 5.14
CA ARG A 586 -6.09 11.06 6.00
C ARG A 586 -6.10 12.52 5.57
N GLN A 587 -6.06 12.78 4.26
CA GLN A 587 -6.17 14.14 3.72
C GLN A 587 -7.55 14.75 4.00
N LEU A 588 -8.62 13.95 3.89
CA LEU A 588 -9.98 14.36 4.26
C LEU A 588 -10.09 14.78 5.74
N ASP A 589 -9.34 14.11 6.62
CA ASP A 589 -9.24 14.42 8.04
C ASP A 589 -8.28 15.59 8.35
N GLY A 590 -7.71 16.26 7.34
CA GLY A 590 -6.77 17.38 7.47
C GLY A 590 -5.38 16.97 7.99
N ARG A 591 -5.03 15.70 7.90
CA ARG A 591 -3.73 15.17 8.33
C ARG A 591 -2.73 15.26 7.19
N GLY A 592 -1.47 15.52 7.53
CA GLY A 592 -0.37 15.52 6.56
C GLY A 592 -0.11 14.13 5.95
N PRO A 593 0.69 14.08 4.85
CA PRO A 593 1.02 12.82 4.18
C PRO A 593 1.77 11.87 5.12
N GLY A 594 1.39 10.59 5.06
CA GLY A 594 2.04 9.49 5.76
C GLY A 594 3.00 8.70 4.85
N PRO A 595 3.30 7.44 5.20
CA PRO A 595 4.16 6.56 4.42
C PRO A 595 3.52 6.07 3.12
N GLU A 596 2.22 6.26 2.94
CA GLU A 596 1.38 5.61 1.94
C GLU A 596 1.92 5.76 0.51
N SER A 597 2.25 6.98 0.08
CA SER A 597 2.74 7.24 -1.28
C SER A 597 4.04 6.49 -1.61
N SER A 598 4.95 6.39 -0.64
CA SER A 598 6.21 5.65 -0.80
C SER A 598 5.97 4.14 -0.81
N VAL A 599 5.07 3.65 0.04
CA VAL A 599 4.65 2.25 0.07
C VAL A 599 3.95 1.87 -1.24
N CYS A 600 2.97 2.67 -1.70
CA CYS A 600 2.28 2.44 -2.98
C CYS A 600 3.26 2.34 -4.14
N LYS A 601 4.28 3.23 -4.22
CA LYS A 601 5.28 3.14 -5.28
C LYS A 601 6.14 1.87 -5.16
N LEU A 602 6.64 1.53 -3.97
CA LEU A 602 7.48 0.34 -3.78
C LEU A 602 6.72 -0.95 -4.10
N VAL A 603 5.51 -1.08 -3.58
CA VAL A 603 4.68 -2.27 -3.77
C VAL A 603 4.09 -2.32 -5.17
N GLY A 604 3.53 -1.20 -5.67
CA GLY A 604 2.88 -1.14 -6.97
C GLY A 604 3.83 -1.38 -8.14
N VAL A 605 5.07 -0.87 -8.07
CA VAL A 605 6.09 -1.16 -9.11
C VAL A 605 6.41 -2.65 -9.14
N ARG A 606 6.64 -3.26 -7.98
CA ARG A 606 6.91 -4.70 -7.90
C ARG A 606 5.72 -5.51 -8.40
N GLN A 607 4.52 -5.17 -7.95
CA GLN A 607 3.28 -5.84 -8.36
C GLN A 607 3.09 -5.78 -9.89
N ARG A 608 3.31 -4.62 -10.52
CA ARG A 608 3.22 -4.51 -12.00
C ARG A 608 4.25 -5.38 -12.72
N GLN A 609 5.47 -5.50 -12.19
CA GLN A 609 6.49 -6.38 -12.75
C GLN A 609 6.11 -7.85 -12.58
N ASP A 610 5.65 -8.24 -11.38
CA ASP A 610 5.24 -9.62 -11.08
C ASP A 610 3.99 -10.03 -11.90
N VAL A 611 3.06 -9.11 -12.15
CA VAL A 611 1.90 -9.31 -13.03
C VAL A 611 2.36 -9.56 -14.48
N ALA A 612 3.27 -8.75 -15.00
CA ALA A 612 3.78 -8.91 -16.36
C ALA A 612 4.57 -10.23 -16.54
N GLU A 613 5.37 -10.60 -15.53
CA GLU A 613 6.04 -11.91 -15.48
C GLU A 613 5.06 -13.08 -15.47
N THR A 614 4.04 -12.99 -14.63
CA THR A 614 3.02 -14.04 -14.54
C THR A 614 2.22 -14.16 -15.85
N ALA A 615 1.89 -13.03 -16.50
CA ALA A 615 1.25 -13.05 -17.80
C ALA A 615 2.10 -13.76 -18.86
N ALA A 616 3.42 -13.50 -18.86
CA ALA A 616 4.35 -14.18 -19.76
C ALA A 616 4.49 -15.69 -19.46
N GLU A 617 4.50 -16.06 -18.17
CA GLU A 617 4.52 -17.48 -17.76
C GLU A 617 3.25 -18.23 -18.23
N LEU A 618 2.09 -17.57 -18.21
CA LEU A 618 0.82 -18.17 -18.67
C LEU A 618 0.78 -18.42 -20.19
N LEU A 619 1.64 -17.76 -20.98
CA LEU A 619 1.81 -18.07 -22.39
C LEU A 619 2.46 -19.44 -22.62
N GLY A 620 3.10 -20.02 -21.59
CA GLY A 620 3.84 -21.27 -21.71
C GLY A 620 4.96 -21.19 -22.76
N PRO A 621 5.21 -22.28 -23.52
CA PRO A 621 6.25 -22.28 -24.54
C PRO A 621 6.07 -21.22 -25.65
N ALA A 622 4.84 -20.75 -25.91
CA ALA A 622 4.58 -19.70 -26.89
C ALA A 622 5.24 -18.37 -26.50
N GLY A 623 5.39 -18.10 -25.19
CA GLY A 623 6.10 -16.93 -24.67
C GLY A 623 7.59 -16.86 -25.03
N ALA A 624 8.16 -17.87 -25.65
CA ALA A 624 9.54 -17.85 -26.15
C ALA A 624 9.67 -17.18 -27.54
N ALA A 625 8.56 -16.88 -28.20
CA ALA A 625 8.51 -16.25 -29.53
C ALA A 625 7.62 -15.01 -29.50
N VAL A 626 7.92 -14.06 -30.38
CA VAL A 626 7.13 -12.82 -30.55
C VAL A 626 6.27 -12.94 -31.80
N ASP A 627 4.95 -12.87 -31.61
CA ASP A 627 3.94 -12.80 -32.66
C ASP A 627 2.80 -11.86 -32.21
N ASP A 628 1.77 -11.69 -33.05
CA ASP A 628 0.65 -10.78 -32.75
C ASP A 628 -0.09 -11.09 -31.45
N THR A 629 -0.03 -12.33 -30.95
CA THR A 629 -0.69 -12.78 -29.70
C THR A 629 0.19 -12.57 -28.48
N THR A 630 1.48 -12.83 -28.59
CA THR A 630 2.44 -12.79 -27.48
C THR A 630 3.07 -11.42 -27.31
N GLU A 631 3.16 -10.62 -28.40
CA GLU A 631 3.80 -9.31 -28.40
C GLU A 631 3.32 -8.38 -27.30
N PRO A 632 2.00 -8.15 -27.05
CA PRO A 632 1.55 -7.21 -26.03
C PRO A 632 1.99 -7.61 -24.62
N VAL A 633 2.05 -8.91 -24.33
CA VAL A 633 2.46 -9.45 -23.02
C VAL A 633 3.98 -9.32 -22.85
N LEU A 634 4.75 -9.71 -23.87
CA LEU A 634 6.20 -9.67 -23.83
C LEU A 634 6.73 -8.23 -23.85
N HIS A 635 6.04 -7.34 -24.57
CA HIS A 635 6.33 -5.90 -24.54
C HIS A 635 6.15 -5.33 -23.13
N GLU A 636 5.02 -5.58 -22.46
CA GLU A 636 4.76 -5.12 -21.07
C GLU A 636 5.80 -5.71 -20.11
N LEU A 637 6.19 -6.98 -20.26
CA LEU A 637 7.24 -7.61 -19.47
C LEU A 637 8.56 -6.82 -19.54
N LEU A 638 8.96 -6.38 -20.73
CA LEU A 638 10.19 -5.62 -20.93
C LEU A 638 10.06 -4.18 -20.45
N VAL A 639 8.98 -3.50 -20.81
CA VAL A 639 8.76 -2.07 -20.45
C VAL A 639 8.66 -1.86 -18.95
N THR A 640 8.01 -2.76 -18.19
CA THR A 640 7.88 -2.62 -16.75
C THR A 640 9.20 -2.61 -16.00
N ARG A 641 10.32 -3.06 -16.61
CA ARG A 641 11.66 -2.97 -16.00
C ARG A 641 12.08 -1.53 -15.71
N CYS A 642 11.62 -0.55 -16.50
CA CYS A 642 11.93 0.86 -16.27
C CYS A 642 11.31 1.38 -14.94
N LEU A 643 10.20 0.84 -14.48
CA LEU A 643 9.45 1.35 -13.32
C LEU A 643 10.25 1.28 -12.00
N SER A 644 11.12 0.28 -11.85
CA SER A 644 12.01 0.16 -10.69
C SER A 644 13.23 1.09 -10.76
N ILE A 645 13.40 1.82 -11.86
CA ILE A 645 14.53 2.73 -12.14
C ILE A 645 14.05 4.18 -12.16
N ALA A 646 12.98 4.46 -12.91
CA ALA A 646 12.43 5.80 -13.13
C ALA A 646 11.79 6.40 -11.86
N GLY A 647 11.81 7.73 -11.76
CA GLY A 647 11.24 8.47 -10.61
C GLY A 647 11.90 8.13 -9.27
N GLY A 648 13.17 7.75 -9.30
CA GLY A 648 13.97 7.25 -8.18
C GLY A 648 13.95 5.73 -8.08
N THR A 649 15.15 5.14 -8.11
CA THR A 649 15.28 3.68 -8.05
C THR A 649 14.67 3.10 -6.78
N THR A 650 14.24 1.84 -6.84
CA THR A 650 13.73 1.11 -5.66
C THR A 650 14.67 1.24 -4.47
N GLN A 651 16.00 1.18 -4.67
CA GLN A 651 17.00 1.31 -3.61
C GLN A 651 17.02 2.70 -2.98
N VAL A 652 16.91 3.76 -3.79
CA VAL A 652 16.82 5.14 -3.31
C VAL A 652 15.54 5.37 -2.52
N LEU A 653 14.41 4.82 -2.98
CA LEU A 653 13.13 4.91 -2.27
C LEU A 653 13.15 4.17 -0.94
N ARG A 654 13.74 2.97 -0.87
CA ARG A 654 13.91 2.23 0.39
C ARG A 654 14.75 3.02 1.39
N ASN A 655 15.85 3.66 0.93
CA ASN A 655 16.64 4.55 1.80
C ASN A 655 15.82 5.75 2.27
N LEU A 656 15.02 6.36 1.40
CA LEU A 656 14.14 7.48 1.76
C LEU A 656 13.10 7.06 2.81
N VAL A 657 12.45 5.92 2.64
CA VAL A 657 11.51 5.34 3.61
C VAL A 657 12.20 5.12 4.94
N ALA A 658 13.35 4.46 4.93
CA ALA A 658 14.10 4.15 6.14
C ALA A 658 14.54 5.41 6.90
N GLU A 659 15.04 6.43 6.19
CA GLU A 659 15.60 7.63 6.81
C GLU A 659 14.52 8.66 7.21
N ARG A 660 13.49 8.86 6.36
CA ARG A 660 12.51 9.94 6.59
C ARG A 660 11.24 9.47 7.29
N ILE A 661 10.84 8.21 7.08
CA ILE A 661 9.62 7.67 7.66
C ILE A 661 9.95 6.91 8.94
N LEU A 662 10.93 5.99 8.89
CA LEU A 662 11.32 5.18 10.04
C LEU A 662 12.34 5.86 10.95
N GLY A 663 12.97 6.96 10.50
CA GLY A 663 13.92 7.73 11.29
C GLY A 663 15.26 7.03 11.51
N LEU A 664 15.64 6.11 10.63
CA LEU A 664 16.95 5.46 10.69
C LEU A 664 18.07 6.44 10.33
N PRO A 665 19.28 6.29 10.92
CA PRO A 665 20.38 7.21 10.68
C PRO A 665 20.88 7.15 9.24
N ARG A 666 21.28 8.32 8.72
CA ARG A 666 21.93 8.42 7.40
C ARG A 666 23.30 7.75 7.43
N GLU A 667 23.71 7.25 6.30
CA GLU A 667 25.09 6.78 6.12
C GLU A 667 26.04 7.98 6.24
N LYS A 668 26.98 7.93 7.21
CA LYS A 668 28.05 8.92 7.27
C LYS A 668 28.97 8.68 6.08
N ARG A 669 29.13 9.69 5.23
CA ARG A 669 30.10 9.71 4.15
C ARG A 669 31.53 9.84 4.68
#